data_561ba51763ddb2a323a3430c8cf46aa4
#
_entry.id   561ba51763ddb2a323a3430c8cf46aa4
#
_cell.length_a   1.000
_cell.length_b   1.000
_cell.length_c   1.000
_cell.angle_alpha   90.00
_cell.angle_beta   90.00
_cell.angle_gamma   90.00
#
_symmetry.space_group_name_H-M   'P 1'
#
loop_
_entity.id
_entity.type
_entity.pdbx_description
1 polymer ?
#
loop_
_entity_poly.entity_id
_entity_poly.type
_entity_poly.pdbx_seq_one_letter_code
_entity_poly.pdbx_strand_id
1 'polypeptide(L)'
;MSTTRDKKDKRAASPEPASPRADKTAEPAAPPAPPAAPSEESAAEERQETREWLESLDYVYASDGPERVQELLQRLQDRATSYGVRVQFPGDTPYLNTIPVSQQPRYPGDRAIERRIKSYIRWNAMAMVVRANREDPGIGGHISTFASSATLYEVGFNHFFRGRDHADGGDIVYYQGHSAPGIYARAYLEGRLTEKHLENFRHELASEGGVSSYPHPWLMPAFWEYPTVSMGLTPLLAIYQARFNRYLEARGVMQPSVRKVWAFLGDGEMDEPESLGAITLASRERLDNLVFVVNCNLQRLDGPVRGNGKIIQELGAAFRGAGWNVIKLITGGDWDPLLAQDSEGVLVRRLGEVVDGQFQKYATESGDYIRKDFFGTDPRLLKMVEHLTDDQIRMLKRGGHDPEKVYAAYKSAVDHKGQPTVILAWTIKGYGLGESGEGKNITHQQKKMNEDELRGFRNKFGIPISDEDVAQAPFYKPPADSEDMQYLNERRRSLGGYVPERRETAPMLVTPPESIFKDMLAGSGEREVATTMAFVQMLSTLLKDPNIGKHVVPIVPDEARTFGMESLFRQVGIYSSLGQLYDPVDRETLLYYKEAKDGQMLEEGINEAGSMASFIAAGTAYATHGVNMIPFFIFYSMFGFQRIGDFIWAAGDMRCRGFLLGGTSGRTTLAGEGLQHEDGHSHILALPHPTLHAYDPTFAYELAVIIHDGIERMYAKNEQCFYYITVMNEAYKMPPMPEGSREGILRGMYRFRASGKPDTKHKVHLFGSGAILNEVLRAQRILEDAYDVPADVYSVTSYKELYSDAIECERWNLLHPGEPEKVPYIAQVLDGTQGVYVAASDYMKALPAAVARWVPGRFDFLGTDGFGRSSNRTGLRDFFEVDARYVALAALHALARDGHAKPSVVKDAVHDLGIDPNKANPHRE
;
A
#
# COMPACT_ATOMS: atom_id res chain seq x y z
N MET A 1 61.08 -9.79 38.74
CA MET A 1 62.14 -8.75 38.74
C MET A 1 61.37 -7.49 38.25
N SER A 2 60.88 -6.77 39.20
CA SER A 2 61.45 -5.52 39.74
C SER A 2 61.63 -4.44 38.67
N THR A 3 60.98 -3.30 38.71
CA THR A 3 60.93 -2.31 39.77
C THR A 3 59.78 -1.28 39.53
N THR A 4 59.16 -1.02 40.64
CA THR A 4 58.36 0.13 41.04
C THR A 4 59.00 1.49 40.78
N ARG A 5 58.17 2.50 40.47
CA ARG A 5 58.38 3.86 41.03
C ARG A 5 57.04 4.66 41.00
N ASP A 6 56.61 4.93 42.18
CA ASP A 6 55.62 5.96 42.57
C ASP A 6 55.96 7.38 42.05
N LYS A 7 54.95 8.15 41.72
CA LYS A 7 54.90 9.59 41.99
C LYS A 7 53.41 10.11 42.11
N LYS A 8 53.03 10.31 43.36
CA LYS A 8 52.24 11.37 43.99
C LYS A 8 51.33 12.25 43.19
N ASP A 9 50.16 12.26 43.74
CA ASP A 9 49.08 13.26 43.63
C ASP A 9 49.54 14.69 43.60
N LYS A 10 48.97 15.49 42.75
CA LYS A 10 48.65 16.91 43.00
C LYS A 10 47.25 17.20 42.37
N ARG A 11 46.25 17.27 43.26
CA ARG A 11 44.98 17.98 42.99
C ARG A 11 45.32 19.44 42.73
N ALA A 12 44.87 19.97 41.58
CA ALA A 12 44.75 21.39 41.31
C ALA A 12 43.27 21.75 41.27
N ALA A 13 42.90 22.71 42.12
CA ALA A 13 41.57 23.26 42.27
C ALA A 13 41.10 24.02 41.00
N SER A 14 39.80 23.86 40.71
CA SER A 14 39.09 24.65 39.74
C SER A 14 38.93 26.10 40.23
N PRO A 15 39.10 27.11 39.39
CA PRO A 15 38.76 28.49 39.72
C PRO A 15 37.25 28.75 39.51
N GLU A 16 36.68 29.47 40.43
CA GLU A 16 35.32 30.06 40.38
C GLU A 16 35.19 31.02 39.18
N PRO A 17 33.97 31.15 38.56
CA PRO A 17 33.76 32.11 37.49
C PRO A 17 33.63 33.52 38.05
N ALA A 18 34.50 34.38 37.54
CA ALA A 18 34.47 35.84 37.81
C ALA A 18 33.25 36.47 37.11
N SER A 19 32.52 37.30 37.83
CA SER A 19 31.43 38.16 37.32
C SER A 19 31.86 39.04 36.17
N PRO A 20 31.07 39.27 35.11
CA PRO A 20 31.43 40.16 34.01
C PRO A 20 31.30 41.62 34.47
N ARG A 21 32.39 42.35 34.36
CA ARG A 21 32.35 43.82 34.39
C ARG A 21 31.57 44.31 33.18
N ALA A 22 30.62 45.22 33.42
CA ALA A 22 29.91 45.96 32.41
C ALA A 22 30.91 46.74 31.57
N ASP A 23 31.05 46.34 30.29
CA ASP A 23 31.71 47.12 29.30
C ASP A 23 30.65 47.88 28.45
N LYS A 24 30.96 49.12 28.18
CA LYS A 24 30.07 50.10 27.58
C LYS A 24 29.55 49.64 26.24
N THR A 25 28.23 49.75 26.05
CA THR A 25 27.49 49.58 24.82
C THR A 25 28.10 50.35 23.68
N ALA A 26 28.74 49.64 22.73
CA ALA A 26 28.91 50.12 21.39
C ALA A 26 27.55 50.00 20.67
N GLU A 27 27.01 51.11 20.16
CA GLU A 27 25.84 51.09 19.28
C GLU A 27 26.09 50.12 18.12
N PRO A 28 25.10 49.29 17.77
CA PRO A 28 25.21 48.44 16.58
C PRO A 28 25.33 49.35 15.35
N ALA A 29 26.38 49.12 14.55
CA ALA A 29 26.53 49.77 13.26
C ALA A 29 25.24 49.62 12.45
N ALA A 30 24.73 50.73 11.92
CA ALA A 30 23.56 50.71 11.04
C ALA A 30 23.79 49.72 9.89
N PRO A 31 22.76 48.94 9.52
CA PRO A 31 22.87 48.04 8.37
C PRO A 31 23.30 48.87 7.14
N PRO A 32 24.15 48.30 6.24
CA PRO A 32 24.54 48.98 5.03
C PRO A 32 23.29 49.44 4.27
N ALA A 33 23.26 50.67 3.80
CA ALA A 33 22.19 51.19 3.00
C ALA A 33 21.91 50.22 1.82
N PRO A 34 20.64 49.96 1.48
CA PRO A 34 20.33 49.15 0.30
C PRO A 34 21.03 49.79 -0.90
N PRO A 35 21.56 48.97 -1.84
CA PRO A 35 22.19 49.48 -3.05
C PRO A 35 21.25 50.47 -3.72
N ALA A 36 21.79 51.60 -4.17
CA ALA A 36 20.98 52.61 -4.86
C ALA A 36 20.25 51.94 -6.04
N ALA A 37 18.96 52.26 -6.22
CA ALA A 37 18.22 51.80 -7.38
C ALA A 37 19.02 52.14 -8.66
N PRO A 38 19.14 51.19 -9.62
CA PRO A 38 19.84 51.41 -10.87
C PRO A 38 19.29 52.65 -11.57
N SER A 39 20.11 53.43 -12.21
CA SER A 39 19.68 54.57 -13.03
C SER A 39 18.73 54.07 -14.13
N GLU A 40 17.79 54.87 -14.60
CA GLU A 40 16.88 54.53 -15.71
C GLU A 40 17.66 54.06 -16.96
N GLU A 41 18.84 54.59 -17.19
CA GLU A 41 19.73 54.23 -18.29
C GLU A 41 20.33 52.81 -18.09
N SER A 42 20.81 52.49 -16.89
CA SER A 42 21.30 51.16 -16.53
C SER A 42 20.17 50.10 -16.61
N ALA A 43 18.97 50.43 -16.15
CA ALA A 43 17.81 49.55 -16.27
C ALA A 43 17.32 49.37 -17.72
N ALA A 44 17.58 50.31 -18.61
CA ALA A 44 17.30 50.20 -20.04
C ALA A 44 18.32 49.28 -20.74
N GLU A 45 19.62 49.41 -20.38
CA GLU A 45 20.70 48.56 -20.89
C GLU A 45 20.50 47.09 -20.46
N GLU A 46 20.16 46.83 -19.20
CA GLU A 46 19.86 45.47 -18.71
C GLU A 46 18.65 44.84 -19.43
N ARG A 47 17.62 45.65 -19.71
CA ARG A 47 16.47 45.17 -20.48
C ARG A 47 16.82 44.84 -21.93
N GLN A 48 17.71 45.65 -22.53
CA GLN A 48 18.18 45.42 -23.90
C GLN A 48 19.05 44.15 -23.98
N GLU A 49 20.02 43.98 -23.07
CA GLU A 49 20.85 42.78 -22.98
C GLU A 49 19.98 41.53 -22.79
N THR A 50 19.04 41.56 -21.88
CA THR A 50 18.10 40.45 -21.66
C THR A 50 17.33 40.10 -22.92
N ARG A 51 16.87 41.07 -23.68
CA ARG A 51 16.15 40.87 -24.95
C ARG A 51 17.07 40.19 -26.00
N GLU A 52 18.28 40.62 -26.12
CA GLU A 52 19.25 40.04 -27.05
C GLU A 52 19.57 38.56 -26.74
N TRP A 53 19.65 38.21 -25.45
CA TRP A 53 19.79 36.84 -25.00
C TRP A 53 18.57 35.99 -25.35
N LEU A 54 17.35 36.50 -25.15
CA LEU A 54 16.11 35.79 -25.50
C LEU A 54 15.93 35.61 -27.01
N GLU A 55 16.21 36.65 -27.81
CA GLU A 55 16.20 36.57 -29.28
C GLU A 55 17.22 35.55 -29.81
N SER A 56 18.40 35.48 -29.18
CA SER A 56 19.42 34.47 -29.52
C SER A 56 18.91 33.03 -29.21
N LEU A 57 18.23 32.86 -28.09
CA LEU A 57 17.62 31.55 -27.74
C LEU A 57 16.49 31.16 -28.71
N ASP A 58 15.64 32.14 -29.10
CA ASP A 58 14.58 31.94 -30.09
C ASP A 58 15.17 31.54 -31.45
N TYR A 59 16.26 32.16 -31.87
CA TYR A 59 16.97 31.78 -33.06
C TYR A 59 17.48 30.31 -33.00
N VAL A 60 18.13 29.91 -31.90
CA VAL A 60 18.62 28.55 -31.72
C VAL A 60 17.45 27.55 -31.72
N TYR A 61 16.33 27.90 -31.12
CA TYR A 61 15.13 27.04 -31.15
C TYR A 61 14.61 26.87 -32.58
N ALA A 62 14.53 27.97 -33.35
CA ALA A 62 14.02 27.94 -34.72
C ALA A 62 14.96 27.22 -35.70
N SER A 63 16.29 27.29 -35.50
CA SER A 63 17.30 26.73 -36.40
C SER A 63 17.65 25.26 -36.06
N ASP A 64 17.82 24.95 -34.77
CA ASP A 64 18.43 23.69 -34.31
C ASP A 64 17.49 22.84 -33.44
N GLY A 65 16.32 23.38 -33.06
CA GLY A 65 15.29 22.65 -32.33
C GLY A 65 15.46 22.63 -30.81
N PRO A 66 14.53 21.97 -30.11
CA PRO A 66 14.45 21.97 -28.65
C PRO A 66 15.63 21.25 -27.96
N GLU A 67 16.21 20.22 -28.58
CA GLU A 67 17.34 19.46 -28.02
C GLU A 67 18.58 20.34 -27.90
N ARG A 68 18.81 21.19 -28.89
CA ARG A 68 19.96 22.13 -28.87
C ARG A 68 19.78 23.24 -27.83
N VAL A 69 18.54 23.73 -27.66
CA VAL A 69 18.21 24.68 -26.57
C VAL A 69 18.49 24.04 -25.21
N GLN A 70 18.07 22.78 -25.00
CA GLN A 70 18.33 22.07 -23.75
C GLN A 70 19.84 21.90 -23.48
N GLU A 71 20.61 21.50 -24.49
CA GLU A 71 22.08 21.39 -24.37
C GLU A 71 22.72 22.71 -24.02
N LEU A 72 22.29 23.81 -24.65
CA LEU A 72 22.83 25.15 -24.40
C LEU A 72 22.54 25.60 -22.97
N LEU A 73 21.31 25.45 -22.50
CA LEU A 73 20.95 25.80 -21.14
C LEU A 73 21.75 25.00 -20.10
N GLN A 74 21.98 23.69 -20.33
CA GLN A 74 22.84 22.89 -19.47
C GLN A 74 24.30 23.44 -19.44
N ARG A 75 24.88 23.77 -20.58
CA ARG A 75 26.23 24.32 -20.67
C ARG A 75 26.35 25.67 -19.98
N LEU A 76 25.30 26.53 -20.10
CA LEU A 76 25.25 27.82 -19.41
C LEU A 76 25.23 27.63 -17.90
N GLN A 77 24.42 26.65 -17.42
CA GLN A 77 24.38 26.29 -16.02
C GLN A 77 25.73 25.81 -15.49
N ASP A 78 26.35 24.85 -16.20
CA ASP A 78 27.67 24.31 -15.82
C ASP A 78 28.71 25.44 -15.73
N ARG A 79 28.64 26.39 -16.67
CA ARG A 79 29.52 27.55 -16.70
C ARG A 79 29.29 28.50 -15.53
N ALA A 80 28.03 28.83 -15.23
CA ALA A 80 27.65 29.66 -14.08
C ALA A 80 28.13 29.01 -12.77
N THR A 81 27.93 27.70 -12.63
CA THR A 81 28.41 26.93 -11.47
C THR A 81 29.93 26.99 -11.34
N SER A 82 30.67 26.93 -12.46
CA SER A 82 32.14 27.04 -12.43
C SER A 82 32.67 28.44 -11.96
N TYR A 83 31.84 29.47 -12.06
CA TYR A 83 32.08 30.79 -11.52
C TYR A 83 31.66 30.95 -10.04
N GLY A 84 31.15 29.88 -9.41
CA GLY A 84 30.62 29.92 -8.04
C GLY A 84 29.25 30.56 -7.92
N VAL A 85 28.57 30.83 -9.03
CA VAL A 85 27.20 31.32 -9.03
C VAL A 85 26.31 30.18 -8.57
N ARG A 86 25.63 30.37 -7.44
CA ARG A 86 24.58 29.44 -6.98
C ARG A 86 23.33 29.67 -7.83
N VAL A 87 23.24 28.96 -8.93
CA VAL A 87 22.00 28.93 -9.71
C VAL A 87 20.96 28.27 -8.83
N GLN A 88 20.11 29.04 -8.19
CA GLN A 88 18.90 28.50 -7.56
C GLN A 88 18.00 28.14 -8.72
N PHE A 89 17.89 26.81 -9.01
CA PHE A 89 16.78 26.33 -9.80
C PHE A 89 15.53 26.46 -8.93
N PRO A 90 14.61 27.38 -9.25
CA PRO A 90 13.29 27.27 -8.70
C PRO A 90 12.80 25.89 -9.14
N GLY A 91 12.45 25.02 -8.18
CA GLY A 91 11.79 23.74 -8.49
C GLY A 91 10.54 23.97 -9.33
N ASP A 92 10.07 25.20 -9.39
CA ASP A 92 8.89 25.68 -10.09
C ASP A 92 9.20 26.02 -11.55
N THR A 93 8.33 25.55 -12.44
CA THR A 93 8.27 26.03 -13.83
C THR A 93 7.12 27.03 -13.97
N PRO A 94 7.06 27.84 -15.05
CA PRO A 94 5.94 28.75 -15.28
C PRO A 94 4.57 28.07 -15.08
N TYR A 95 3.62 28.76 -14.46
CA TYR A 95 2.30 28.21 -14.13
C TYR A 95 1.41 28.17 -15.38
N LEU A 96 1.80 27.32 -16.33
CA LEU A 96 1.21 27.13 -17.66
C LEU A 96 1.05 25.64 -17.98
N ASN A 97 0.30 25.38 -19.05
CA ASN A 97 0.28 24.05 -19.67
C ASN A 97 1.66 23.68 -20.18
N THR A 98 2.11 22.47 -19.87
CA THR A 98 3.43 21.99 -20.34
C THR A 98 3.46 21.81 -21.86
N ILE A 99 2.33 21.43 -22.48
CA ILE A 99 2.21 21.26 -23.94
C ILE A 99 1.62 22.53 -24.53
N PRO A 100 2.40 23.32 -25.30
CA PRO A 100 1.90 24.53 -25.94
C PRO A 100 0.87 24.18 -27.05
N VAL A 101 0.01 25.14 -27.39
CA VAL A 101 -1.06 24.95 -28.38
C VAL A 101 -0.53 24.43 -29.73
N SER A 102 0.62 24.92 -30.16
CA SER A 102 1.28 24.54 -31.44
C SER A 102 1.71 23.06 -31.49
N GLN A 103 1.86 22.40 -30.32
CA GLN A 103 2.25 20.99 -30.21
C GLN A 103 1.10 20.06 -29.84
N GLN A 104 -0.12 20.60 -29.67
CA GLN A 104 -1.28 19.79 -29.34
C GLN A 104 -1.75 18.99 -30.54
N PRO A 105 -1.88 17.65 -30.41
CA PRO A 105 -2.45 16.83 -31.48
C PRO A 105 -3.94 17.16 -31.68
N ARG A 106 -4.42 16.97 -32.91
CA ARG A 106 -5.85 17.11 -33.19
C ARG A 106 -6.63 16.09 -32.38
N TYR A 107 -7.72 16.54 -31.74
CA TYR A 107 -8.63 15.67 -31.03
C TYR A 107 -9.33 14.69 -31.99
N PRO A 108 -9.27 13.36 -31.76
CA PRO A 108 -9.75 12.39 -32.73
C PRO A 108 -11.23 12.06 -32.59
N GLY A 109 -11.88 12.42 -31.48
CA GLY A 109 -13.25 12.07 -31.16
C GLY A 109 -14.28 13.11 -31.63
N ASP A 110 -15.56 12.72 -31.62
CA ASP A 110 -16.66 13.66 -31.79
C ASP A 110 -16.97 14.39 -30.47
N ARG A 111 -16.57 15.65 -30.43
CA ARG A 111 -16.74 16.51 -29.24
C ARG A 111 -18.19 16.69 -28.80
N ALA A 112 -19.16 16.68 -29.73
CA ALA A 112 -20.56 16.86 -29.41
C ALA A 112 -21.15 15.60 -28.78
N ILE A 113 -20.89 14.46 -29.38
CA ILE A 113 -21.31 13.14 -28.84
C ILE A 113 -20.69 12.88 -27.48
N GLU A 114 -19.36 13.02 -27.34
CA GLU A 114 -18.67 12.76 -26.09
C GLU A 114 -19.10 13.72 -24.97
N ARG A 115 -19.44 14.97 -25.31
CA ARG A 115 -20.01 15.91 -24.34
C ARG A 115 -21.35 15.40 -23.83
N ARG A 116 -22.25 14.92 -24.72
CA ARG A 116 -23.57 14.39 -24.32
C ARG A 116 -23.40 13.14 -23.44
N ILE A 117 -22.59 12.16 -23.85
CA ILE A 117 -22.29 10.94 -23.06
C ILE A 117 -21.78 11.31 -21.67
N LYS A 118 -20.76 12.18 -21.58
CA LYS A 118 -20.23 12.65 -20.30
C LYS A 118 -21.29 13.34 -19.45
N SER A 119 -22.21 14.07 -20.06
CA SER A 119 -23.32 14.71 -19.35
C SER A 119 -24.28 13.68 -18.75
N TYR A 120 -24.62 12.61 -19.48
CA TYR A 120 -25.45 11.52 -18.96
C TYR A 120 -24.79 10.78 -17.81
N ILE A 121 -23.47 10.52 -17.91
CA ILE A 121 -22.70 9.89 -16.84
C ILE A 121 -22.67 10.78 -15.60
N ARG A 122 -22.43 12.09 -15.74
CA ARG A 122 -22.49 13.05 -14.62
C ARG A 122 -23.86 13.06 -13.96
N TRP A 123 -24.94 13.04 -14.75
CA TRP A 123 -26.31 13.00 -14.24
C TRP A 123 -26.56 11.73 -13.45
N ASN A 124 -26.30 10.56 -14.03
CA ASN A 124 -26.54 9.28 -13.37
C ASN A 124 -25.72 9.10 -12.09
N ALA A 125 -24.46 9.53 -12.09
CA ALA A 125 -23.61 9.50 -10.90
C ALA A 125 -24.17 10.39 -9.76
N MET A 126 -24.67 11.57 -10.10
CA MET A 126 -25.34 12.47 -9.15
C MET A 126 -26.67 11.88 -8.68
N ALA A 127 -27.52 11.44 -9.61
CA ALA A 127 -28.85 10.89 -9.32
C ALA A 127 -28.75 9.68 -8.37
N MET A 128 -27.79 8.78 -8.59
CA MET A 128 -27.54 7.61 -7.75
C MET A 128 -27.31 8.00 -6.27
N VAL A 129 -26.42 8.95 -6.00
CA VAL A 129 -26.13 9.42 -4.64
C VAL A 129 -27.31 10.17 -4.02
N VAL A 130 -27.97 11.04 -4.80
CA VAL A 130 -29.12 11.83 -4.33
C VAL A 130 -30.30 10.93 -3.99
N ARG A 131 -30.65 9.97 -4.84
CA ARG A 131 -31.75 9.01 -4.61
C ARG A 131 -31.47 8.14 -3.39
N ALA A 132 -30.29 7.54 -3.27
CA ALA A 132 -29.91 6.74 -2.13
C ALA A 132 -30.04 7.49 -0.79
N ASN A 133 -29.65 8.77 -0.74
CA ASN A 133 -29.79 9.59 0.48
C ASN A 133 -31.20 10.13 0.73
N ARG A 134 -32.12 10.02 -0.25
CA ARG A 134 -33.55 10.28 -0.02
C ARG A 134 -34.25 9.07 0.60
N GLU A 135 -33.91 7.88 0.12
CA GLU A 135 -34.46 6.61 0.61
C GLU A 135 -33.93 6.27 2.01
N ASP A 136 -32.58 6.38 2.17
CA ASP A 136 -31.92 6.11 3.44
C ASP A 136 -31.04 7.32 3.84
N PRO A 137 -31.58 8.27 4.62
CA PRO A 137 -30.85 9.47 5.04
C PRO A 137 -29.61 9.12 5.85
N GLY A 138 -28.43 9.35 5.29
CA GLY A 138 -27.15 9.07 5.92
C GLY A 138 -26.35 7.97 5.25
N ILE A 139 -26.92 7.24 4.26
CA ILE A 139 -26.18 6.20 3.51
C ILE A 139 -24.89 6.75 2.85
N GLY A 140 -24.87 8.04 2.57
CA GLY A 140 -23.67 8.74 2.10
C GLY A 140 -23.43 8.63 0.61
N GLY A 141 -22.17 8.70 0.21
CA GLY A 141 -21.70 8.75 -1.16
C GLY A 141 -21.05 10.08 -1.51
N HIS A 142 -20.30 10.11 -2.61
CA HIS A 142 -19.54 11.27 -3.04
C HIS A 142 -19.88 11.61 -4.49
N ILE A 143 -20.27 12.88 -4.73
CA ILE A 143 -20.55 13.41 -6.07
C ILE A 143 -19.37 14.25 -6.57
N SER A 144 -18.76 15.00 -5.67
CA SER A 144 -17.84 16.10 -5.99
C SER A 144 -16.53 15.67 -6.64
N THR A 145 -15.99 14.50 -6.25
CA THR A 145 -14.73 14.00 -6.80
C THR A 145 -14.89 13.60 -8.26
N PHE A 146 -15.93 12.82 -8.59
CA PHE A 146 -16.19 12.49 -9.99
C PHE A 146 -16.58 13.73 -10.79
N ALA A 147 -17.35 14.64 -10.22
CA ALA A 147 -17.68 15.91 -10.88
C ALA A 147 -16.43 16.68 -11.32
N SER A 148 -15.37 16.69 -10.51
CA SER A 148 -14.09 17.31 -10.89
C SER A 148 -13.32 16.51 -11.95
N SER A 149 -13.30 15.18 -11.85
CA SER A 149 -12.44 14.30 -12.66
C SER A 149 -13.13 13.72 -13.92
N ALA A 150 -14.41 13.96 -14.12
CA ALA A 150 -15.17 13.33 -15.21
C ALA A 150 -14.55 13.49 -16.60
N THR A 151 -13.95 14.63 -16.92
CA THR A 151 -13.26 14.83 -18.21
C THR A 151 -12.01 13.98 -18.31
N LEU A 152 -11.26 13.84 -17.21
CA LEU A 152 -10.05 13.01 -17.14
C LEU A 152 -10.40 11.54 -17.41
N TYR A 153 -11.45 11.01 -16.79
CA TYR A 153 -11.91 9.65 -17.02
C TYR A 153 -12.47 9.43 -18.42
N GLU A 154 -13.35 10.33 -18.91
CA GLU A 154 -14.02 10.12 -20.18
C GLU A 154 -13.07 10.17 -21.38
N VAL A 155 -12.07 11.05 -21.35
CA VAL A 155 -11.01 11.02 -22.37
C VAL A 155 -10.22 9.70 -22.30
N GLY A 156 -9.94 9.20 -21.09
CA GLY A 156 -9.30 7.90 -20.90
C GLY A 156 -10.13 6.74 -21.47
N PHE A 157 -11.41 6.66 -21.12
CA PHE A 157 -12.33 5.62 -21.60
C PHE A 157 -12.53 5.64 -23.12
N ASN A 158 -12.58 6.81 -23.72
CA ASN A 158 -12.89 6.95 -25.14
C ASN A 158 -11.65 6.78 -26.03
N HIS A 159 -10.41 7.02 -25.53
CA HIS A 159 -9.25 7.12 -26.40
C HIS A 159 -8.00 6.33 -25.92
N PHE A 160 -7.91 5.95 -24.63
CA PHE A 160 -6.64 5.44 -24.09
C PHE A 160 -6.77 4.10 -23.35
N PHE A 161 -7.74 3.94 -22.43
CA PHE A 161 -7.81 2.75 -21.58
C PHE A 161 -8.14 1.51 -22.41
N ARG A 162 -7.15 0.65 -22.59
CA ARG A 162 -7.29 -0.60 -23.34
C ARG A 162 -7.98 -1.64 -22.49
N GLY A 163 -8.98 -2.28 -23.08
CA GLY A 163 -9.62 -3.45 -22.48
C GLY A 163 -8.78 -4.71 -22.67
N ARG A 164 -9.20 -5.77 -22.02
CA ARG A 164 -8.48 -7.06 -21.98
C ARG A 164 -8.19 -7.66 -23.35
N ASP A 165 -9.12 -7.50 -24.32
CA ASP A 165 -9.04 -8.11 -25.64
C ASP A 165 -8.25 -7.26 -26.65
N HIS A 166 -7.63 -6.16 -26.21
CA HIS A 166 -6.76 -5.37 -27.07
C HIS A 166 -5.50 -6.18 -27.44
N ALA A 167 -5.05 -6.06 -28.70
CA ALA A 167 -3.90 -6.81 -29.22
C ALA A 167 -2.61 -6.61 -28.39
N ASP A 168 -2.42 -5.41 -27.84
CA ASP A 168 -1.28 -5.06 -26.98
C ASP A 168 -1.48 -5.42 -25.50
N GLY A 169 -2.58 -6.10 -25.15
CA GLY A 169 -3.01 -6.38 -23.79
C GLY A 169 -3.75 -5.21 -23.13
N GLY A 170 -4.57 -5.51 -22.13
CA GLY A 170 -5.35 -4.52 -21.38
C GLY A 170 -4.49 -3.67 -20.45
N ASP A 171 -4.84 -2.39 -20.31
CA ASP A 171 -4.23 -1.51 -19.32
C ASP A 171 -4.74 -1.83 -17.91
N ILE A 172 -3.97 -1.45 -16.90
CA ILE A 172 -4.36 -1.51 -15.50
C ILE A 172 -4.72 -0.10 -15.06
N VAL A 173 -5.90 0.09 -14.46
CA VAL A 173 -6.38 1.40 -14.04
C VAL A 173 -6.75 1.37 -12.57
N TYR A 174 -6.01 2.11 -11.75
CA TYR A 174 -6.36 2.42 -10.36
C TYR A 174 -7.27 3.64 -10.36
N TYR A 175 -8.55 3.41 -10.09
CA TYR A 175 -9.55 4.48 -10.04
C TYR A 175 -9.54 5.14 -8.67
N GLN A 176 -9.60 6.47 -8.62
CA GLN A 176 -9.74 7.16 -7.34
C GLN A 176 -11.04 6.72 -6.64
N GLY A 177 -10.96 6.25 -5.40
CA GLY A 177 -12.06 5.60 -4.70
C GLY A 177 -13.35 6.41 -4.68
N HIS A 178 -13.25 7.71 -4.39
CA HIS A 178 -14.39 8.64 -4.35
C HIS A 178 -15.03 8.92 -5.73
N SER A 179 -14.44 8.46 -6.82
CA SER A 179 -14.98 8.59 -8.18
C SER A 179 -15.85 7.39 -8.60
N ALA A 180 -16.00 6.36 -7.77
CA ALA A 180 -16.76 5.15 -8.08
C ALA A 180 -18.16 5.41 -8.66
N PRO A 181 -18.98 6.38 -8.17
CA PRO A 181 -20.29 6.66 -8.75
C PRO A 181 -20.25 6.95 -10.26
N GLY A 182 -19.24 7.66 -10.74
CA GLY A 182 -19.09 7.92 -12.17
C GLY A 182 -18.73 6.68 -12.98
N ILE A 183 -17.94 5.78 -12.41
CA ILE A 183 -17.58 4.53 -13.06
C ILE A 183 -18.80 3.59 -13.16
N TYR A 184 -19.64 3.53 -12.11
CA TYR A 184 -20.92 2.82 -12.16
C TYR A 184 -21.88 3.41 -13.19
N ALA A 185 -22.02 4.74 -13.22
CA ALA A 185 -22.84 5.42 -14.19
C ALA A 185 -22.40 5.14 -15.64
N ARG A 186 -21.08 5.10 -15.88
CA ARG A 186 -20.51 4.68 -17.17
C ARG A 186 -20.86 3.23 -17.49
N ALA A 187 -20.63 2.31 -16.56
CA ALA A 187 -20.95 0.89 -16.73
C ALA A 187 -22.45 0.62 -16.96
N TYR A 188 -23.32 1.47 -16.40
CA TYR A 188 -24.75 1.43 -16.68
C TYR A 188 -25.06 1.79 -18.14
N LEU A 189 -24.48 2.86 -18.68
CA LEU A 189 -24.62 3.19 -20.10
C LEU A 189 -24.08 2.06 -20.98
N GLU A 190 -22.96 1.48 -20.63
CA GLU A 190 -22.34 0.33 -21.34
C GLU A 190 -23.18 -0.96 -21.25
N GLY A 191 -24.24 -0.99 -20.42
CA GLY A 191 -25.11 -2.16 -20.28
C GLY A 191 -24.55 -3.25 -19.34
N ARG A 192 -23.48 -2.98 -18.62
CA ARG A 192 -22.84 -3.87 -17.67
C ARG A 192 -23.52 -3.87 -16.29
N LEU A 193 -24.14 -2.76 -15.94
CA LEU A 193 -24.96 -2.59 -14.77
C LEU A 193 -26.39 -2.25 -15.17
N THR A 194 -27.36 -2.67 -14.36
CA THR A 194 -28.79 -2.35 -14.54
C THR A 194 -29.16 -1.13 -13.71
N GLU A 195 -30.33 -0.58 -13.98
CA GLU A 195 -30.91 0.50 -13.17
C GLU A 195 -31.03 0.08 -11.71
N LYS A 196 -31.43 -1.18 -11.46
CA LYS A 196 -31.55 -1.74 -10.11
C LYS A 196 -30.23 -1.76 -9.34
N HIS A 197 -29.12 -2.04 -10.02
CA HIS A 197 -27.80 -1.93 -9.38
C HIS A 197 -27.50 -0.48 -8.92
N LEU A 198 -27.89 0.52 -9.71
CA LEU A 198 -27.70 1.92 -9.35
C LEU A 198 -28.62 2.37 -8.21
N GLU A 199 -29.88 1.88 -8.19
CA GLU A 199 -30.81 2.10 -7.08
C GLU A 199 -30.26 1.53 -5.77
N ASN A 200 -29.65 0.34 -5.83
CA ASN A 200 -29.01 -0.31 -4.70
C ASN A 200 -27.56 0.19 -4.42
N PHE A 201 -27.28 1.46 -4.73
CA PHE A 201 -25.98 2.04 -4.39
C PHE A 201 -25.75 2.03 -2.88
N ARG A 202 -24.65 1.40 -2.43
CA ARG A 202 -24.31 1.17 -1.02
C ARG A 202 -25.25 0.23 -0.27
N HIS A 203 -26.16 -0.43 -0.97
CA HIS A 203 -27.00 -1.51 -0.44
C HIS A 203 -26.51 -2.86 -0.98
N GLU A 204 -25.29 -3.22 -0.64
CA GLU A 204 -24.58 -4.43 -1.12
C GLU A 204 -25.28 -5.73 -0.72
N LEU A 205 -26.09 -5.69 0.35
CA LEU A 205 -26.86 -6.83 0.86
C LEU A 205 -28.23 -6.99 0.22
N ALA A 206 -28.58 -6.13 -0.75
CA ALA A 206 -29.86 -6.23 -1.45
C ALA A 206 -29.93 -7.52 -2.28
N SER A 207 -31.10 -8.21 -2.24
CA SER A 207 -31.31 -9.51 -2.89
C SER A 207 -31.12 -9.48 -4.42
N GLU A 208 -31.39 -8.36 -5.05
CA GLU A 208 -31.23 -8.14 -6.50
C GLU A 208 -29.84 -7.61 -6.90
N GLY A 209 -28.91 -7.59 -5.95
CA GLY A 209 -27.58 -7.06 -6.11
C GLY A 209 -27.51 -5.54 -5.94
N GLY A 210 -26.34 -5.04 -5.54
CA GLY A 210 -26.03 -3.63 -5.37
C GLY A 210 -24.62 -3.34 -5.86
N VAL A 211 -24.24 -2.06 -5.83
CA VAL A 211 -22.88 -1.65 -6.10
C VAL A 211 -22.19 -1.19 -4.82
N SER A 212 -20.90 -1.50 -4.73
CA SER A 212 -20.09 -1.20 -3.56
C SER A 212 -19.93 0.31 -3.32
N SER A 213 -19.67 0.68 -2.08
CA SER A 213 -19.39 2.07 -1.68
C SER A 213 -18.20 2.65 -2.44
N TYR A 214 -17.18 1.84 -2.63
CA TYR A 214 -15.91 2.14 -3.27
C TYR A 214 -15.43 0.95 -4.09
N PRO A 215 -14.42 1.08 -4.94
CA PRO A 215 -13.83 -0.07 -5.62
C PRO A 215 -13.44 -1.17 -4.64
N HIS A 216 -13.98 -2.37 -4.80
CA HIS A 216 -13.68 -3.49 -3.92
C HIS A 216 -13.86 -4.86 -4.61
N PRO A 217 -12.79 -5.67 -4.75
CA PRO A 217 -12.85 -6.96 -5.45
C PRO A 217 -13.69 -8.06 -4.78
N TRP A 218 -13.93 -7.97 -3.46
CA TRP A 218 -14.81 -8.92 -2.76
C TRP A 218 -16.28 -8.73 -3.12
N LEU A 219 -16.69 -7.48 -3.26
CA LEU A 219 -18.08 -7.12 -3.45
C LEU A 219 -18.49 -7.17 -4.93
N MET A 220 -17.56 -6.87 -5.81
CA MET A 220 -17.75 -6.90 -7.26
C MET A 220 -16.56 -7.62 -7.93
N PRO A 221 -16.44 -8.96 -7.77
CA PRO A 221 -15.21 -9.72 -8.08
C PRO A 221 -14.84 -9.78 -9.57
N ALA A 222 -15.83 -9.65 -10.48
CA ALA A 222 -15.59 -9.59 -11.91
C ALA A 222 -15.42 -8.15 -12.44
N PHE A 223 -15.58 -7.14 -11.57
CA PHE A 223 -15.58 -5.74 -11.96
C PHE A 223 -14.32 -5.01 -11.47
N TRP A 224 -14.11 -4.93 -10.15
CA TRP A 224 -13.01 -4.17 -9.55
C TRP A 224 -11.73 -4.99 -9.40
N GLU A 225 -10.60 -4.42 -9.81
CA GLU A 225 -9.27 -5.03 -9.61
C GLU A 225 -8.66 -4.64 -8.27
N TYR A 226 -8.83 -3.38 -7.85
CA TYR A 226 -8.17 -2.81 -6.68
C TYR A 226 -9.13 -2.03 -5.78
N PRO A 227 -9.03 -2.17 -4.44
CA PRO A 227 -9.60 -1.23 -3.49
C PRO A 227 -8.71 0.01 -3.42
N THR A 228 -9.27 1.20 -3.58
CA THR A 228 -8.49 2.43 -3.73
C THR A 228 -8.92 3.54 -2.77
N VAL A 229 -9.70 3.21 -1.75
CA VAL A 229 -10.19 4.21 -0.78
C VAL A 229 -9.18 4.50 0.34
N SER A 230 -8.30 3.54 0.69
CA SER A 230 -7.18 3.80 1.60
C SER A 230 -6.16 4.66 0.87
N MET A 231 -6.20 5.98 1.16
CA MET A 231 -5.39 6.97 0.46
C MET A 231 -3.91 6.78 0.77
N GLY A 232 -3.06 7.05 -0.22
CA GLY A 232 -1.61 6.87 -0.13
C GLY A 232 -1.12 5.50 -0.60
N LEU A 233 -1.93 4.43 -0.51
CA LEU A 233 -1.52 3.10 -0.96
C LEU A 233 -1.48 2.99 -2.49
N THR A 234 -2.44 3.60 -3.18
CA THR A 234 -2.56 3.53 -4.64
C THR A 234 -1.29 3.97 -5.38
N PRO A 235 -0.65 5.11 -5.06
CA PRO A 235 0.59 5.52 -5.74
C PRO A 235 1.69 4.47 -5.62
N LEU A 236 1.93 3.96 -4.42
CA LEU A 236 2.94 2.94 -4.17
C LEU A 236 2.63 1.63 -4.91
N LEU A 237 1.39 1.13 -4.78
CA LEU A 237 0.95 -0.09 -5.46
C LEU A 237 1.07 0.02 -6.98
N ALA A 238 0.73 1.16 -7.58
CA ALA A 238 0.82 1.37 -9.02
C ALA A 238 2.29 1.38 -9.52
N ILE A 239 3.23 1.94 -8.75
CA ILE A 239 4.66 1.90 -9.07
C ILE A 239 5.15 0.45 -9.10
N TYR A 240 4.88 -0.31 -8.03
CA TYR A 240 5.33 -1.71 -7.94
C TYR A 240 4.57 -2.63 -8.92
N GLN A 241 3.32 -2.33 -9.25
CA GLN A 241 2.60 -3.02 -10.31
C GLN A 241 3.23 -2.77 -11.69
N ALA A 242 3.60 -1.53 -12.00
CA ALA A 242 4.28 -1.20 -13.24
C ALA A 242 5.65 -1.88 -13.36
N ARG A 243 6.41 -1.93 -12.24
CA ARG A 243 7.67 -2.66 -12.12
C ARG A 243 7.47 -4.16 -12.30
N PHE A 244 6.45 -4.72 -11.67
CA PHE A 244 6.14 -6.15 -11.75
C PHE A 244 5.72 -6.56 -13.17
N ASN A 245 5.05 -5.70 -13.92
CA ASN A 245 4.77 -5.95 -15.34
C ASN A 245 6.09 -6.14 -16.13
N ARG A 246 7.09 -5.27 -15.88
CA ARG A 246 8.43 -5.39 -16.51
C ARG A 246 9.19 -6.63 -16.03
N TYR A 247 9.04 -6.99 -14.75
CA TYR A 247 9.59 -8.22 -14.20
C TYR A 247 9.03 -9.46 -14.92
N LEU A 248 7.71 -9.56 -15.13
CA LEU A 248 7.09 -10.68 -15.85
C LEU A 248 7.58 -10.79 -17.29
N GLU A 249 7.74 -9.64 -17.98
CA GLU A 249 8.29 -9.57 -19.34
C GLU A 249 9.77 -10.01 -19.36
N ALA A 250 10.60 -9.49 -18.47
CA ALA A 250 12.02 -9.82 -18.38
C ALA A 250 12.27 -11.29 -18.03
N ARG A 251 11.39 -11.88 -17.20
CA ARG A 251 11.39 -13.31 -16.87
C ARG A 251 10.86 -14.22 -17.99
N GLY A 252 10.34 -13.66 -19.08
CA GLY A 252 9.70 -14.44 -20.14
C GLY A 252 8.41 -15.16 -19.72
N VAL A 253 7.81 -14.76 -18.60
CA VAL A 253 6.50 -15.25 -18.15
C VAL A 253 5.40 -14.66 -19.02
N MET A 254 5.59 -13.41 -19.45
CA MET A 254 4.72 -12.71 -20.39
C MET A 254 5.51 -12.17 -21.58
N GLN A 255 4.81 -12.00 -22.71
CA GLN A 255 5.40 -11.29 -23.85
C GLN A 255 5.50 -9.79 -23.56
N PRO A 256 6.55 -9.11 -24.06
CA PRO A 256 6.65 -7.67 -23.97
C PRO A 256 5.41 -6.97 -24.52
N SER A 257 4.93 -5.95 -23.82
CA SER A 257 3.71 -5.24 -24.17
C SER A 257 3.87 -3.73 -23.97
N VAL A 258 3.00 -2.95 -24.63
CA VAL A 258 2.92 -1.49 -24.44
C VAL A 258 1.83 -1.07 -23.48
N ARG A 259 1.28 -2.02 -22.71
CA ARG A 259 0.26 -1.76 -21.69
C ARG A 259 0.74 -0.73 -20.67
N LYS A 260 -0.18 0.09 -20.21
CA LYS A 260 0.08 1.11 -19.20
C LYS A 260 -0.57 0.74 -17.86
N VAL A 261 0.04 1.24 -16.80
CA VAL A 261 -0.56 1.32 -15.46
C VAL A 261 -0.93 2.78 -15.24
N TRP A 262 -2.22 3.04 -15.09
CA TRP A 262 -2.79 4.36 -14.82
C TRP A 262 -3.19 4.45 -13.36
N ALA A 263 -2.82 5.51 -12.66
CA ALA A 263 -3.28 5.77 -11.31
C ALA A 263 -3.93 7.16 -11.21
N PHE A 264 -5.20 7.19 -10.84
CA PHE A 264 -5.95 8.41 -10.60
C PHE A 264 -5.92 8.75 -9.12
N LEU A 265 -5.33 9.89 -8.81
CA LEU A 265 -4.95 10.30 -7.46
C LEU A 265 -5.55 11.66 -7.13
N GLY A 266 -5.80 11.93 -5.85
CA GLY A 266 -6.17 13.26 -5.37
C GLY A 266 -4.94 14.07 -4.98
N ASP A 267 -5.00 15.39 -5.13
CA ASP A 267 -3.95 16.29 -4.66
C ASP A 267 -3.79 16.27 -3.13
N GLY A 268 -4.89 16.14 -2.39
CA GLY A 268 -4.85 15.94 -0.94
C GLY A 268 -4.30 14.58 -0.50
N GLU A 269 -4.41 13.55 -1.34
CA GLU A 269 -3.84 12.22 -1.11
C GLU A 269 -2.30 12.24 -1.10
N MET A 270 -1.70 13.26 -1.73
CA MET A 270 -0.24 13.43 -1.74
C MET A 270 0.33 13.87 -0.38
N ASP A 271 -0.51 14.16 0.61
CA ASP A 271 -0.09 14.40 1.99
C ASP A 271 0.32 13.10 2.70
N GLU A 272 -0.16 11.93 2.23
CA GLU A 272 0.26 10.64 2.75
C GLU A 272 1.72 10.33 2.37
N PRO A 273 2.59 9.96 3.34
CA PRO A 273 4.00 9.67 3.06
C PRO A 273 4.21 8.59 2.01
N GLU A 274 3.35 7.58 1.97
CA GLU A 274 3.37 6.48 1.02
C GLU A 274 3.20 6.95 -0.43
N SER A 275 2.47 8.05 -0.64
CA SER A 275 2.21 8.62 -1.97
C SER A 275 3.48 9.04 -2.71
N LEU A 276 4.51 9.45 -1.98
CA LEU A 276 5.79 9.90 -2.51
C LEU A 276 6.94 8.93 -2.22
N GLY A 277 6.67 7.84 -1.50
CA GLY A 277 7.69 6.95 -0.94
C GLY A 277 8.57 6.23 -1.97
N ALA A 278 8.07 5.96 -3.18
CA ALA A 278 8.80 5.19 -4.20
C ALA A 278 8.96 5.92 -5.53
N ILE A 279 8.72 7.23 -5.60
CA ILE A 279 8.79 7.97 -6.87
C ILE A 279 10.19 7.95 -7.50
N THR A 280 11.25 7.91 -6.69
CA THR A 280 12.63 7.79 -7.17
C THR A 280 12.93 6.41 -7.75
N LEU A 281 12.33 5.34 -7.20
CA LEU A 281 12.45 3.99 -7.76
C LEU A 281 11.84 3.93 -9.16
N ALA A 282 10.67 4.52 -9.36
CA ALA A 282 9.98 4.51 -10.65
C ALA A 282 10.83 5.10 -11.79
N SER A 283 11.55 6.20 -11.51
CA SER A 283 12.45 6.82 -12.49
C SER A 283 13.76 6.04 -12.67
N ARG A 284 14.35 5.53 -11.57
CA ARG A 284 15.56 4.69 -11.61
C ARG A 284 15.34 3.44 -12.47
N GLU A 285 14.17 2.82 -12.38
CA GLU A 285 13.78 1.67 -13.17
C GLU A 285 13.17 2.03 -14.54
N ARG A 286 13.10 3.32 -14.87
CA ARG A 286 12.61 3.83 -16.15
C ARG A 286 11.22 3.31 -16.52
N LEU A 287 10.28 3.34 -15.56
CA LEU A 287 8.94 2.79 -15.73
C LEU A 287 8.07 3.67 -16.65
N ASP A 288 8.37 3.69 -17.92
CA ASP A 288 7.60 4.43 -18.93
C ASP A 288 6.22 3.84 -19.21
N ASN A 289 5.90 2.72 -18.59
CA ASN A 289 4.57 2.12 -18.56
C ASN A 289 3.69 2.63 -17.41
N LEU A 290 4.14 3.60 -16.62
CA LEU A 290 3.42 4.19 -15.49
C LEU A 290 2.98 5.62 -15.79
N VAL A 291 1.68 5.91 -15.55
CA VAL A 291 1.09 7.25 -15.68
C VAL A 291 0.27 7.58 -14.44
N PHE A 292 0.68 8.62 -13.70
CA PHE A 292 -0.13 9.21 -12.64
C PHE A 292 -0.96 10.36 -13.19
N VAL A 293 -2.24 10.41 -12.83
CA VAL A 293 -3.15 11.52 -13.12
C VAL A 293 -3.64 12.10 -11.80
N VAL A 294 -3.03 13.19 -11.37
CA VAL A 294 -3.38 13.87 -10.13
C VAL A 294 -4.49 14.88 -10.41
N ASN A 295 -5.66 14.63 -9.84
CA ASN A 295 -6.82 15.51 -9.89
C ASN A 295 -6.63 16.67 -8.91
N CYS A 296 -5.96 17.75 -9.33
CA CYS A 296 -5.65 18.91 -8.52
C CYS A 296 -6.87 19.83 -8.45
N ASN A 297 -7.83 19.47 -7.58
CA ASN A 297 -9.00 20.30 -7.33
C ASN A 297 -8.79 21.31 -6.19
N LEU A 298 -7.59 21.36 -5.62
CA LEU A 298 -7.08 22.27 -4.61
C LEU A 298 -7.73 22.15 -3.22
N GLN A 299 -8.59 21.14 -2.99
CA GLN A 299 -9.38 21.03 -1.76
C GLN A 299 -9.27 19.66 -1.08
N ARG A 300 -9.07 19.71 0.25
CA ARG A 300 -9.29 18.58 1.17
C ARG A 300 -10.74 18.57 1.67
N LEU A 301 -10.99 17.89 2.80
CA LEU A 301 -12.30 17.85 3.47
C LEU A 301 -12.67 19.22 4.06
N ASP A 302 -11.73 19.84 4.78
CA ASP A 302 -12.00 21.02 5.61
C ASP A 302 -11.62 22.35 4.92
N GLY A 303 -10.82 22.29 3.85
CA GLY A 303 -10.33 23.50 3.18
C GLY A 303 -9.36 23.22 2.04
N PRO A 304 -8.57 24.22 1.64
CA PRO A 304 -7.59 24.06 0.57
C PRO A 304 -6.45 23.09 0.97
N VAL A 305 -5.88 22.40 -0.01
CA VAL A 305 -4.71 21.53 0.18
C VAL A 305 -3.50 22.37 0.62
N ARG A 306 -3.24 23.48 -0.09
CA ARG A 306 -2.18 24.46 0.20
C ARG A 306 -2.76 25.87 0.14
N GLY A 307 -3.33 26.35 1.24
CA GLY A 307 -4.02 27.65 1.24
C GLY A 307 -3.12 28.81 0.77
N ASN A 308 -1.93 28.96 1.36
CA ASN A 308 -0.95 30.01 1.05
C ASN A 308 0.15 29.54 0.08
N GLY A 309 0.03 28.35 -0.50
CA GLY A 309 1.00 27.75 -1.43
C GLY A 309 0.34 27.41 -2.76
N LYS A 310 1.04 26.54 -3.52
CA LYS A 310 0.58 26.02 -4.83
C LYS A 310 0.94 24.54 -4.92
N ILE A 311 -0.05 23.67 -4.67
CA ILE A 311 0.16 22.22 -4.66
C ILE A 311 0.70 21.68 -6.00
N ILE A 312 0.26 22.24 -7.13
CA ILE A 312 0.73 21.83 -8.47
C ILE A 312 2.22 22.13 -8.64
N GLN A 313 2.71 23.25 -8.11
CA GLN A 313 4.13 23.60 -8.16
C GLN A 313 4.94 22.69 -7.22
N GLU A 314 4.48 22.51 -5.99
CA GLU A 314 5.11 21.61 -5.01
C GLU A 314 5.26 20.19 -5.56
N LEU A 315 4.17 19.60 -6.07
CA LEU A 315 4.22 18.27 -6.68
C LEU A 315 5.07 18.26 -7.96
N GLY A 316 4.95 19.29 -8.79
CA GLY A 316 5.77 19.42 -10.00
C GLY A 316 7.27 19.41 -9.68
N ALA A 317 7.69 20.11 -8.63
CA ALA A 317 9.09 20.14 -8.18
C ALA A 317 9.52 18.77 -7.63
N ALA A 318 8.69 18.13 -6.79
CA ALA A 318 8.99 16.83 -6.21
C ALA A 318 9.16 15.74 -7.28
N PHE A 319 8.23 15.63 -8.22
CA PHE A 319 8.31 14.65 -9.29
C PHE A 319 9.45 14.90 -10.29
N ARG A 320 9.72 16.16 -10.65
CA ARG A 320 10.90 16.50 -11.49
C ARG A 320 12.20 16.15 -10.78
N GLY A 321 12.32 16.51 -9.48
CA GLY A 321 13.46 16.14 -8.67
C GLY A 321 13.69 14.64 -8.57
N ALA A 322 12.61 13.85 -8.62
CA ALA A 322 12.65 12.39 -8.66
C ALA A 322 12.90 11.82 -10.08
N GLY A 323 13.01 12.65 -11.13
CA GLY A 323 13.29 12.20 -12.48
C GLY A 323 12.09 11.78 -13.32
N TRP A 324 10.89 12.27 -13.00
CA TRP A 324 9.68 12.01 -13.76
C TRP A 324 9.47 13.01 -14.89
N ASN A 325 8.81 12.58 -15.96
CA ASN A 325 8.17 13.47 -16.94
C ASN A 325 6.94 14.10 -16.30
N VAL A 326 6.94 15.44 -16.14
CA VAL A 326 5.86 16.19 -15.47
C VAL A 326 5.08 17.00 -16.49
N ILE A 327 3.79 16.71 -16.62
CA ILE A 327 2.85 17.43 -17.50
C ILE A 327 1.85 18.20 -16.65
N LYS A 328 1.83 19.52 -16.77
CA LYS A 328 0.84 20.39 -16.13
C LYS A 328 -0.29 20.73 -17.08
N LEU A 329 -1.53 20.61 -16.59
CA LEU A 329 -2.76 21.05 -17.26
C LEU A 329 -3.39 22.17 -16.43
N ILE A 330 -3.04 23.41 -16.72
CA ILE A 330 -3.43 24.59 -15.93
C ILE A 330 -4.67 25.27 -16.54
N THR A 331 -4.58 25.65 -17.81
CA THR A 331 -5.58 26.45 -18.48
C THR A 331 -6.29 25.67 -19.58
N GLY A 332 -7.60 25.87 -19.74
CA GLY A 332 -8.37 25.39 -20.89
C GLY A 332 -8.10 26.23 -22.13
N GLY A 333 -8.65 25.79 -23.28
CA GLY A 333 -8.50 26.46 -24.57
C GLY A 333 -9.06 27.90 -24.60
N ASP A 334 -9.96 28.24 -23.68
CA ASP A 334 -10.52 29.60 -23.56
C ASP A 334 -9.45 30.64 -23.13
N TRP A 335 -8.34 30.18 -22.53
CA TRP A 335 -7.21 31.03 -22.16
C TRP A 335 -6.18 31.21 -23.27
N ASP A 336 -6.19 30.37 -24.30
CA ASP A 336 -5.16 30.37 -25.34
C ASP A 336 -5.06 31.73 -26.06
N PRO A 337 -6.18 32.44 -26.40
CA PRO A 337 -6.09 33.75 -26.99
C PRO A 337 -5.50 34.82 -26.07
N LEU A 338 -5.75 34.75 -24.76
CA LEU A 338 -5.17 35.66 -23.77
C LEU A 338 -3.70 35.44 -23.59
N LEU A 339 -3.26 34.15 -23.50
CA LEU A 339 -1.85 33.79 -23.41
C LEU A 339 -1.08 34.15 -24.68
N ALA A 340 -1.68 34.04 -25.86
CA ALA A 340 -1.07 34.48 -27.11
C ALA A 340 -0.81 35.99 -27.18
N GLN A 341 -1.57 36.83 -26.44
CA GLN A 341 -1.38 38.26 -26.32
C GLN A 341 -0.35 38.65 -25.25
N ASP A 342 0.05 37.75 -24.38
CA ASP A 342 0.93 38.01 -23.23
C ASP A 342 2.42 38.04 -23.63
N SER A 343 2.80 38.93 -24.51
CA SER A 343 4.18 39.08 -25.00
C SER A 343 5.19 39.44 -23.92
N GLU A 344 4.73 40.05 -22.81
CA GLU A 344 5.57 40.49 -21.68
C GLU A 344 5.54 39.52 -20.49
N GLY A 345 4.76 38.42 -20.59
CA GLY A 345 4.61 37.41 -19.54
C GLY A 345 3.90 37.89 -18.26
N VAL A 346 3.07 38.95 -18.37
CA VAL A 346 2.38 39.54 -17.22
C VAL A 346 1.28 38.61 -16.71
N LEU A 347 0.53 37.99 -17.62
CA LEU A 347 -0.53 37.02 -17.28
C LEU A 347 0.09 35.75 -16.66
N VAL A 348 1.15 35.24 -17.27
CA VAL A 348 1.90 34.06 -16.75
C VAL A 348 2.42 34.33 -15.34
N ARG A 349 3.00 35.51 -15.11
CA ARG A 349 3.48 35.93 -13.80
C ARG A 349 2.35 35.99 -12.79
N ARG A 350 1.22 36.63 -13.16
CA ARG A 350 0.03 36.70 -12.29
C ARG A 350 -0.54 35.33 -11.93
N LEU A 351 -0.65 34.42 -12.88
CA LEU A 351 -1.02 33.02 -12.63
C LEU A 351 -0.05 32.34 -11.64
N GLY A 352 1.23 32.65 -11.71
CA GLY A 352 2.25 32.14 -10.79
C GLY A 352 2.16 32.71 -9.38
N GLU A 353 1.78 33.96 -9.20
CA GLU A 353 1.70 34.66 -7.91
C GLU A 353 0.49 34.27 -7.06
N VAL A 354 -0.65 34.00 -7.70
CA VAL A 354 -1.90 33.70 -7.00
C VAL A 354 -1.81 32.36 -6.28
N VAL A 355 -2.09 32.34 -4.97
CA VAL A 355 -2.10 31.13 -4.14
C VAL A 355 -3.36 30.30 -4.35
N ASP A 356 -3.30 29.02 -3.99
CA ASP A 356 -4.40 28.06 -4.20
C ASP A 356 -5.68 28.46 -3.48
N GLY A 357 -5.59 29.02 -2.27
CA GLY A 357 -6.75 29.52 -1.55
C GLY A 357 -7.49 30.66 -2.28
N GLN A 358 -6.77 31.52 -3.00
CA GLN A 358 -7.37 32.57 -3.80
C GLN A 358 -7.94 32.01 -5.11
N PHE A 359 -7.30 31.02 -5.73
CA PHE A 359 -7.89 30.32 -6.87
C PHE A 359 -9.17 29.57 -6.52
N GLN A 360 -9.25 28.99 -5.32
CA GLN A 360 -10.49 28.40 -4.83
C GLN A 360 -11.59 29.49 -4.69
N LYS A 361 -11.24 30.67 -4.17
CA LYS A 361 -12.19 31.78 -4.06
C LYS A 361 -12.69 32.23 -5.44
N TYR A 362 -11.83 32.35 -6.45
CA TYR A 362 -12.25 32.70 -7.82
C TYR A 362 -13.21 31.66 -8.43
N ALA A 363 -13.16 30.40 -8.02
CA ALA A 363 -14.12 29.40 -8.48
C ALA A 363 -15.57 29.64 -7.96
N THR A 364 -15.71 30.39 -6.86
CA THR A 364 -16.99 30.67 -6.20
C THR A 364 -17.51 32.09 -6.40
N GLU A 365 -16.68 32.99 -6.93
CA GLU A 365 -16.97 34.42 -7.04
C GLU A 365 -17.54 34.81 -8.42
N SER A 366 -18.06 36.05 -8.51
CA SER A 366 -18.56 36.65 -9.76
C SER A 366 -17.41 36.99 -10.72
N GLY A 367 -17.72 37.08 -12.00
CA GLY A 367 -16.75 37.56 -12.99
C GLY A 367 -16.29 39.00 -12.75
N ASP A 368 -17.14 39.85 -12.20
CA ASP A 368 -16.78 41.22 -11.78
C ASP A 368 -15.72 41.21 -10.70
N TYR A 369 -15.84 40.31 -9.69
CA TYR A 369 -14.80 40.12 -8.66
C TYR A 369 -13.49 39.66 -9.28
N ILE A 370 -13.52 38.68 -10.17
CA ILE A 370 -12.33 38.15 -10.85
C ILE A 370 -11.67 39.24 -11.71
N ARG A 371 -12.45 40.00 -12.44
CA ARG A 371 -11.95 41.12 -13.25
C ARG A 371 -11.19 42.13 -12.38
N LYS A 372 -11.74 42.50 -11.22
CA LYS A 372 -11.14 43.49 -10.31
C LYS A 372 -9.91 42.94 -9.57
N ASP A 373 -10.03 41.75 -9.02
CA ASP A 373 -9.03 41.18 -8.07
C ASP A 373 -7.88 40.43 -8.78
N PHE A 374 -8.22 39.72 -9.89
CA PHE A 374 -7.18 38.99 -10.65
C PHE A 374 -6.57 39.88 -11.76
N PHE A 375 -7.42 40.41 -12.67
CA PHE A 375 -6.96 41.18 -13.82
C PHE A 375 -6.68 42.65 -13.48
N GLY A 376 -7.33 43.19 -12.45
CA GLY A 376 -7.20 44.59 -12.03
C GLY A 376 -5.85 44.93 -11.35
N THR A 377 -5.00 43.96 -11.12
CA THR A 377 -3.69 44.16 -10.52
C THR A 377 -2.67 44.81 -11.48
N ASP A 378 -2.94 44.77 -12.80
CA ASP A 378 -2.11 45.40 -13.81
C ASP A 378 -2.99 45.93 -14.96
N PRO A 379 -2.80 47.16 -15.42
CA PRO A 379 -3.57 47.73 -16.53
C PRO A 379 -3.51 46.89 -17.82
N ARG A 380 -2.41 46.22 -18.08
CA ARG A 380 -2.23 45.34 -19.25
C ARG A 380 -3.15 44.12 -19.17
N LEU A 381 -3.30 43.54 -17.97
CA LEU A 381 -4.23 42.43 -17.74
C LEU A 381 -5.70 42.86 -17.95
N LEU A 382 -6.09 44.05 -17.44
CA LEU A 382 -7.43 44.58 -17.67
C LEU A 382 -7.72 44.79 -19.17
N LYS A 383 -6.73 45.31 -19.91
CA LYS A 383 -6.87 45.49 -21.36
C LYS A 383 -7.03 44.19 -22.12
N MET A 384 -6.35 43.10 -21.69
CA MET A 384 -6.51 41.80 -22.32
C MET A 384 -7.93 41.27 -22.23
N VAL A 385 -8.68 41.61 -21.20
CA VAL A 385 -10.07 41.08 -20.96
C VAL A 385 -11.16 42.16 -21.14
N GLU A 386 -10.86 43.34 -21.66
CA GLU A 386 -11.85 44.42 -21.84
C GLU A 386 -13.01 44.00 -22.74
N HIS A 387 -12.76 43.11 -23.70
CA HIS A 387 -13.72 42.59 -24.66
C HIS A 387 -14.57 41.42 -24.11
N LEU A 388 -14.24 40.87 -22.95
CA LEU A 388 -14.94 39.75 -22.35
C LEU A 388 -16.00 40.28 -21.37
N THR A 389 -17.20 39.67 -21.37
CA THR A 389 -18.16 39.89 -20.30
C THR A 389 -17.73 39.24 -19.00
N ASP A 390 -18.32 39.66 -17.88
CA ASP A 390 -18.04 39.05 -16.59
C ASP A 390 -18.39 37.53 -16.55
N ASP A 391 -19.48 37.15 -17.21
CA ASP A 391 -19.83 35.74 -17.37
C ASP A 391 -18.77 34.95 -18.14
N GLN A 392 -18.20 35.53 -19.20
CA GLN A 392 -17.14 34.90 -19.97
C GLN A 392 -15.87 34.74 -19.13
N ILE A 393 -15.52 35.74 -18.32
CA ILE A 393 -14.36 35.63 -17.38
C ILE A 393 -14.60 34.53 -16.36
N ARG A 394 -15.80 34.45 -15.78
CA ARG A 394 -16.19 33.41 -14.83
C ARG A 394 -16.12 32.01 -15.46
N MET A 395 -16.41 31.89 -16.75
CA MET A 395 -16.48 30.64 -17.50
C MET A 395 -15.12 30.16 -18.02
N LEU A 396 -14.03 30.89 -17.83
CA LEU A 396 -12.67 30.46 -18.21
C LEU A 396 -12.30 29.13 -17.55
N LYS A 397 -12.14 28.09 -18.37
CA LYS A 397 -11.96 26.72 -17.89
C LYS A 397 -10.58 26.45 -17.32
N ARG A 398 -10.52 25.54 -16.36
CA ARG A 398 -9.27 24.89 -15.93
C ARG A 398 -8.90 23.79 -16.91
N GLY A 399 -7.60 23.53 -17.08
CA GLY A 399 -7.07 22.58 -18.06
C GLY A 399 -7.61 21.16 -17.92
N GLY A 400 -7.82 20.68 -16.68
CA GLY A 400 -8.39 19.35 -16.42
C GLY A 400 -9.87 19.20 -16.83
N HIS A 401 -10.58 20.29 -17.17
CA HIS A 401 -11.96 20.26 -17.69
C HIS A 401 -12.02 20.35 -19.21
N ASP A 402 -10.89 20.55 -19.88
CA ASP A 402 -10.82 20.68 -21.34
C ASP A 402 -10.37 19.36 -21.97
N PRO A 403 -11.25 18.65 -22.73
CA PRO A 403 -10.90 17.35 -23.30
C PRO A 403 -9.74 17.39 -24.31
N GLU A 404 -9.53 18.50 -25.02
CA GLU A 404 -8.43 18.62 -25.99
C GLU A 404 -7.09 18.71 -25.26
N LYS A 405 -7.03 19.50 -24.19
CA LYS A 405 -5.85 19.62 -23.33
C LYS A 405 -5.54 18.29 -22.63
N VAL A 406 -6.59 17.60 -22.11
CA VAL A 406 -6.43 16.27 -21.46
C VAL A 406 -5.96 15.24 -22.48
N TYR A 407 -6.53 15.22 -23.70
CA TYR A 407 -6.11 14.31 -24.75
C TYR A 407 -4.63 14.51 -25.13
N ALA A 408 -4.22 15.76 -25.30
CA ALA A 408 -2.82 16.11 -25.60
C ALA A 408 -1.87 15.60 -24.51
N ALA A 409 -2.24 15.78 -23.22
CA ALA A 409 -1.44 15.29 -22.08
C ALA A 409 -1.35 13.76 -22.05
N TYR A 410 -2.45 13.05 -22.25
CA TYR A 410 -2.49 11.60 -22.25
C TYR A 410 -1.71 11.01 -23.44
N LYS A 411 -1.85 11.61 -24.62
CA LYS A 411 -1.09 11.20 -25.81
C LYS A 411 0.41 11.38 -25.57
N SER A 412 0.84 12.52 -25.03
CA SER A 412 2.23 12.76 -24.67
C SER A 412 2.73 11.75 -23.63
N ALA A 413 1.93 11.42 -22.61
CA ALA A 413 2.29 10.45 -21.58
C ALA A 413 2.43 9.01 -22.11
N VAL A 414 1.57 8.62 -23.06
CA VAL A 414 1.61 7.29 -23.69
C VAL A 414 2.80 7.14 -24.62
N ASP A 415 3.15 8.20 -25.34
CA ASP A 415 4.26 8.20 -26.30
C ASP A 415 5.62 8.37 -25.61
N HIS A 416 5.66 8.96 -24.42
CA HIS A 416 6.89 9.17 -23.67
C HIS A 416 7.61 7.87 -23.32
N LYS A 417 8.94 7.86 -23.43
CA LYS A 417 9.80 6.69 -23.18
C LYS A 417 10.89 6.99 -22.16
N GLY A 418 11.25 5.95 -21.41
CA GLY A 418 12.37 5.97 -20.49
C GLY A 418 12.13 6.62 -19.14
N GLN A 419 10.94 7.18 -18.88
CA GLN A 419 10.59 7.80 -17.60
C GLN A 419 9.09 7.58 -17.31
N PRO A 420 8.70 7.43 -16.04
CA PRO A 420 7.30 7.52 -15.65
C PRO A 420 6.76 8.94 -15.86
N THR A 421 5.45 9.06 -16.08
CA THR A 421 4.80 10.36 -16.31
C THR A 421 3.81 10.69 -15.20
N VAL A 422 3.83 11.92 -14.72
CA VAL A 422 2.77 12.50 -13.87
C VAL A 422 2.08 13.65 -14.59
N ILE A 423 0.75 13.62 -14.59
CA ILE A 423 -0.11 14.67 -15.13
C ILE A 423 -0.77 15.38 -13.95
N LEU A 424 -0.44 16.65 -13.76
CA LEU A 424 -1.01 17.50 -12.71
C LEU A 424 -2.15 18.31 -13.34
N ALA A 425 -3.38 17.83 -13.15
CA ALA A 425 -4.57 18.37 -13.82
C ALA A 425 -5.35 19.31 -12.90
N TRP A 426 -5.28 20.62 -13.15
CA TRP A 426 -6.08 21.58 -12.40
C TRP A 426 -7.55 21.47 -12.75
N THR A 427 -8.39 21.22 -11.73
CA THR A 427 -9.83 21.08 -11.83
C THR A 427 -10.54 21.93 -10.77
N ILE A 428 -11.87 21.82 -10.71
CA ILE A 428 -12.68 22.45 -9.65
C ILE A 428 -13.46 21.34 -8.95
N LYS A 429 -13.36 21.26 -7.61
CA LYS A 429 -14.13 20.30 -6.82
C LYS A 429 -15.62 20.56 -6.97
N GLY A 430 -16.39 19.50 -7.28
CA GLY A 430 -17.82 19.65 -7.51
C GLY A 430 -18.20 20.39 -8.78
N TYR A 431 -17.36 20.41 -9.81
CA TYR A 431 -17.59 21.09 -11.07
C TYR A 431 -18.97 20.77 -11.66
N GLY A 432 -19.79 21.79 -11.81
CA GLY A 432 -21.15 21.66 -12.37
C GLY A 432 -22.26 21.47 -11.35
N LEU A 433 -21.95 21.32 -10.06
CA LEU A 433 -22.98 21.21 -9.01
C LEU A 433 -23.68 22.54 -8.66
N GLY A 434 -23.30 23.62 -9.33
CA GLY A 434 -23.94 24.94 -9.14
C GLY A 434 -23.46 25.69 -7.89
N GLU A 435 -24.17 26.73 -7.51
CA GLU A 435 -23.76 27.66 -6.44
C GLU A 435 -23.66 27.02 -5.05
N SER A 436 -24.42 25.97 -4.80
CA SER A 436 -24.40 25.28 -3.49
C SER A 436 -23.20 24.38 -3.27
N GLY A 437 -22.57 23.89 -4.36
CA GLY A 437 -21.56 22.83 -4.29
C GLY A 437 -20.25 23.11 -5.00
N GLU A 438 -20.21 23.95 -6.05
CA GLU A 438 -19.01 24.12 -6.87
C GLU A 438 -17.94 24.95 -6.14
N GLY A 439 -16.76 24.37 -5.86
CA GLY A 439 -15.62 25.06 -5.26
C GLY A 439 -15.70 25.38 -3.77
N LYS A 440 -16.81 25.10 -3.09
CA LYS A 440 -17.01 25.41 -1.67
C LYS A 440 -16.42 24.35 -0.76
N ASN A 441 -16.02 24.70 0.46
CA ASN A 441 -15.47 23.73 1.44
C ASN A 441 -16.48 22.64 1.80
N ILE A 442 -17.78 22.94 1.85
CA ILE A 442 -18.83 21.95 2.12
C ILE A 442 -19.05 20.94 0.99
N THR A 443 -18.48 21.17 -0.18
CA THR A 443 -18.72 20.37 -1.41
C THR A 443 -18.43 18.88 -1.23
N HIS A 444 -17.48 18.52 -0.38
CA HIS A 444 -17.15 17.12 -0.12
C HIS A 444 -18.32 16.36 0.52
N GLN A 445 -19.12 17.04 1.34
CA GLN A 445 -20.25 16.45 2.05
C GLN A 445 -21.59 16.63 1.33
N GLN A 446 -21.59 17.24 0.14
CA GLN A 446 -22.80 17.44 -0.66
C GLN A 446 -23.40 16.10 -1.11
N LYS A 447 -24.53 15.72 -0.53
CA LYS A 447 -25.23 14.45 -0.76
C LYS A 447 -26.70 14.65 -1.14
N LYS A 448 -27.22 15.86 -0.95
CA LYS A 448 -28.60 16.23 -1.21
C LYS A 448 -28.62 17.45 -2.15
N MET A 449 -29.52 17.43 -3.09
CA MET A 449 -29.79 18.52 -3.98
C MET A 449 -31.31 18.82 -3.94
N ASN A 450 -31.68 20.09 -3.85
CA ASN A 450 -33.04 20.50 -3.97
C ASN A 450 -33.49 20.54 -5.46
N GLU A 451 -34.77 20.78 -5.72
CA GLU A 451 -35.31 20.70 -7.06
C GLU A 451 -34.71 21.76 -8.01
N ASP A 452 -34.47 22.99 -7.54
CA ASP A 452 -33.87 24.05 -8.33
C ASP A 452 -32.40 23.70 -8.70
N GLU A 453 -31.66 23.12 -7.79
CA GLU A 453 -30.30 22.63 -8.06
C GLU A 453 -30.29 21.48 -9.08
N LEU A 454 -31.24 20.55 -9.01
CA LEU A 454 -31.40 19.48 -9.99
C LEU A 454 -31.78 20.03 -11.36
N ARG A 455 -32.69 21.00 -11.43
CA ARG A 455 -33.06 21.72 -12.67
C ARG A 455 -31.85 22.45 -13.26
N GLY A 456 -31.10 23.15 -12.41
CA GLY A 456 -29.89 23.86 -12.81
C GLY A 456 -28.86 22.92 -13.40
N PHE A 457 -28.62 21.78 -12.75
CA PHE A 457 -27.70 20.74 -13.23
C PHE A 457 -28.16 20.11 -14.55
N ARG A 458 -29.45 19.73 -14.66
CA ARG A 458 -30.04 19.22 -15.89
C ARG A 458 -29.84 20.19 -17.05
N ASN A 459 -30.17 21.46 -16.85
CA ASN A 459 -30.09 22.52 -17.86
C ASN A 459 -28.62 22.77 -18.29
N LYS A 460 -27.69 22.87 -17.32
CA LYS A 460 -26.26 23.09 -17.59
C LYS A 460 -25.67 22.00 -18.49
N PHE A 461 -26.10 20.75 -18.29
CA PHE A 461 -25.58 19.60 -19.02
C PHE A 461 -26.50 19.12 -20.15
N GLY A 462 -27.67 19.75 -20.38
CA GLY A 462 -28.59 19.42 -21.46
C GLY A 462 -29.16 17.99 -21.37
N ILE A 463 -29.52 17.54 -20.17
CA ILE A 463 -30.08 16.20 -19.94
C ILE A 463 -31.56 16.22 -20.39
N PRO A 464 -32.02 15.28 -21.24
CA PRO A 464 -33.38 15.24 -21.78
C PRO A 464 -34.37 14.63 -20.77
N ILE A 465 -34.56 15.30 -19.64
CA ILE A 465 -35.53 14.96 -18.60
C ILE A 465 -36.51 16.13 -18.48
N SER A 466 -37.79 15.82 -18.33
CA SER A 466 -38.86 16.84 -18.24
C SER A 466 -38.76 17.66 -16.95
N ASP A 467 -39.43 18.81 -16.92
CA ASP A 467 -39.52 19.62 -15.69
C ASP A 467 -40.37 18.94 -14.60
N GLU A 468 -41.28 18.05 -14.99
CA GLU A 468 -42.10 17.26 -14.07
C GLU A 468 -41.32 16.15 -13.40
N ASP A 469 -40.39 15.50 -14.13
CA ASP A 469 -39.64 14.33 -13.67
C ASP A 469 -38.35 14.69 -12.96
N VAL A 470 -37.76 15.88 -13.23
CA VAL A 470 -36.42 16.25 -12.74
C VAL A 470 -36.29 16.17 -11.23
N ALA A 471 -37.36 16.47 -10.51
CA ALA A 471 -37.40 16.40 -9.04
C ALA A 471 -37.19 15.00 -8.50
N GLN A 472 -37.52 13.96 -9.29
CA GLN A 472 -37.31 12.55 -8.91
C GLN A 472 -35.88 12.07 -9.18
N ALA A 473 -35.06 12.87 -9.88
CA ALA A 473 -33.73 12.50 -10.33
C ALA A 473 -33.70 11.12 -11.01
N PRO A 474 -34.52 10.85 -12.04
CA PRO A 474 -34.55 9.55 -12.69
C PRO A 474 -33.22 9.27 -13.37
N PHE A 475 -32.81 8.00 -13.45
CA PHE A 475 -31.69 7.62 -14.29
C PHE A 475 -32.01 7.82 -15.76
N TYR A 476 -31.02 8.20 -16.53
CA TYR A 476 -31.17 8.42 -17.95
C TYR A 476 -30.18 7.56 -18.75
N LYS A 477 -30.74 6.83 -19.71
CA LYS A 477 -29.97 6.07 -20.69
C LYS A 477 -30.58 6.28 -22.06
N PRO A 478 -29.81 6.76 -23.06
CA PRO A 478 -30.28 6.89 -24.42
C PRO A 478 -30.73 5.53 -25.01
N PRO A 479 -31.63 5.52 -26.02
CA PRO A 479 -31.94 4.30 -26.75
C PRO A 479 -30.69 3.61 -27.27
N ALA A 480 -30.67 2.27 -27.26
CA ALA A 480 -29.51 1.46 -27.64
C ALA A 480 -29.05 1.71 -29.11
N ASP A 481 -29.96 2.09 -29.98
CA ASP A 481 -29.72 2.44 -31.37
C ASP A 481 -29.42 3.91 -31.63
N SER A 482 -29.33 4.72 -30.56
CA SER A 482 -28.94 6.14 -30.66
C SER A 482 -27.49 6.28 -31.11
N GLU A 483 -27.20 7.40 -31.77
CA GLU A 483 -25.85 7.77 -32.21
C GLU A 483 -24.84 7.75 -31.02
N ASP A 484 -25.25 8.26 -29.86
CA ASP A 484 -24.43 8.32 -28.65
C ASP A 484 -24.06 6.93 -28.15
N MET A 485 -25.02 5.98 -28.13
CA MET A 485 -24.78 4.63 -27.65
C MET A 485 -23.98 3.80 -28.64
N GLN A 486 -24.20 3.99 -29.94
CA GLN A 486 -23.39 3.37 -30.98
C GLN A 486 -21.93 3.83 -30.88
N TYR A 487 -21.70 5.14 -30.75
CA TYR A 487 -20.36 5.72 -30.56
C TYR A 487 -19.66 5.16 -29.32
N LEU A 488 -20.32 5.21 -28.14
CA LEU A 488 -19.77 4.69 -26.90
C LEU A 488 -19.31 3.24 -27.03
N ASN A 489 -20.16 2.38 -27.58
CA ASN A 489 -19.86 0.96 -27.72
C ASN A 489 -18.78 0.70 -28.79
N GLU A 490 -18.73 1.50 -29.87
CA GLU A 490 -17.68 1.38 -30.87
C GLU A 490 -16.31 1.76 -30.29
N ARG A 491 -16.24 2.86 -29.53
CA ARG A 491 -14.99 3.25 -28.84
C ARG A 491 -14.48 2.15 -27.92
N ARG A 492 -15.35 1.53 -27.12
CA ARG A 492 -14.93 0.42 -26.25
C ARG A 492 -14.50 -0.81 -27.03
N ARG A 493 -15.21 -1.18 -28.09
CA ARG A 493 -14.80 -2.30 -28.98
C ARG A 493 -13.44 -2.04 -29.62
N SER A 494 -13.21 -0.83 -30.13
CA SER A 494 -11.93 -0.47 -30.77
C SER A 494 -10.76 -0.46 -29.79
N LEU A 495 -11.01 -0.28 -28.50
CA LEU A 495 -10.03 -0.33 -27.41
C LEU A 495 -9.94 -1.72 -26.73
N GLY A 496 -10.56 -2.75 -27.29
CA GLY A 496 -10.43 -4.13 -26.79
C GLY A 496 -11.32 -4.46 -25.59
N GLY A 497 -12.48 -3.85 -25.48
CA GLY A 497 -13.50 -4.18 -24.47
C GLY A 497 -13.60 -3.20 -23.31
N TYR A 498 -14.29 -3.63 -22.27
CA TYR A 498 -14.62 -2.79 -21.13
C TYR A 498 -13.49 -2.68 -20.11
N VAL A 499 -13.49 -1.60 -19.32
CA VAL A 499 -12.67 -1.39 -18.12
C VAL A 499 -13.49 -0.63 -17.08
N PRO A 500 -13.36 -0.96 -15.77
CA PRO A 500 -12.61 -2.08 -15.20
C PRO A 500 -13.24 -3.44 -15.56
N GLU A 501 -12.43 -4.45 -15.66
CA GLU A 501 -12.86 -5.85 -15.84
C GLU A 501 -11.81 -6.78 -15.21
N ARG A 502 -12.22 -7.55 -14.18
CA ARG A 502 -11.31 -8.41 -13.42
C ARG A 502 -11.50 -9.88 -13.78
N ARG A 503 -10.40 -10.63 -13.86
CA ARG A 503 -10.43 -12.10 -13.88
C ARG A 503 -10.54 -12.63 -12.45
N GLU A 504 -11.31 -13.69 -12.29
CA GLU A 504 -11.44 -14.34 -10.98
C GLU A 504 -10.48 -15.52 -10.82
N THR A 505 -10.03 -16.08 -11.93
CA THR A 505 -9.13 -17.25 -11.95
C THR A 505 -8.08 -17.13 -13.05
N ALA A 506 -7.01 -17.92 -12.91
CA ALA A 506 -6.02 -18.21 -13.94
C ALA A 506 -5.87 -19.72 -14.11
N PRO A 507 -5.20 -20.22 -15.16
CA PRO A 507 -4.90 -21.64 -15.29
C PRO A 507 -4.27 -22.21 -14.03
N MET A 508 -4.82 -23.33 -13.52
CA MET A 508 -4.35 -23.98 -12.31
C MET A 508 -2.91 -24.47 -12.49
N LEU A 509 -2.13 -24.40 -11.41
CA LEU A 509 -0.79 -24.98 -11.38
C LEU A 509 -0.87 -26.43 -10.88
N VAL A 510 0.06 -27.24 -11.38
CA VAL A 510 0.24 -28.61 -10.88
C VAL A 510 1.05 -28.55 -9.59
N THR A 511 0.41 -28.82 -8.46
CA THR A 511 1.09 -28.86 -7.16
C THR A 511 2.15 -29.98 -7.16
N PRO A 512 3.39 -29.71 -6.72
CA PRO A 512 4.39 -30.75 -6.52
C PRO A 512 3.89 -31.81 -5.53
N PRO A 513 4.30 -33.08 -5.65
CA PRO A 513 3.94 -34.07 -4.64
C PRO A 513 4.62 -33.76 -3.29
N GLU A 514 3.97 -34.09 -2.17
CA GLU A 514 4.51 -33.83 -0.83
C GLU A 514 5.92 -34.44 -0.62
N SER A 515 6.22 -35.51 -1.35
CA SER A 515 7.55 -36.18 -1.33
C SER A 515 8.72 -35.27 -1.78
N ILE A 516 8.44 -34.09 -2.37
CA ILE A 516 9.49 -33.08 -2.65
C ILE A 516 10.16 -32.61 -1.34
N PHE A 517 9.45 -32.69 -0.20
CA PHE A 517 9.93 -32.31 1.12
C PHE A 517 10.31 -33.51 2.00
N LYS A 518 10.55 -34.68 1.42
CA LYS A 518 10.84 -35.93 2.15
C LYS A 518 11.93 -35.80 3.24
N ASP A 519 12.98 -35.01 2.98
CA ASP A 519 14.07 -34.80 3.93
C ASP A 519 13.63 -34.03 5.17
N MET A 520 12.66 -33.14 5.02
CA MET A 520 12.07 -32.36 6.12
C MET A 520 11.06 -33.21 6.90
N LEU A 521 10.31 -34.07 6.21
CA LEU A 521 9.36 -35.00 6.83
C LEU A 521 10.11 -36.11 7.64
N ALA A 522 11.31 -36.48 7.20
CA ALA A 522 12.14 -37.46 7.89
C ALA A 522 12.90 -36.91 9.11
N GLY A 523 12.91 -35.57 9.30
CA GLY A 523 13.65 -34.91 10.37
C GLY A 523 15.14 -34.69 10.06
N SER A 524 15.87 -34.03 10.99
CA SER A 524 17.27 -33.64 10.78
C SER A 524 18.33 -34.66 11.33
N GLY A 525 17.87 -35.71 11.96
CA GLY A 525 18.77 -36.64 12.67
C GLY A 525 19.49 -35.94 13.81
N GLU A 526 20.84 -36.03 13.82
CA GLU A 526 21.65 -35.36 14.85
C GLU A 526 21.94 -33.88 14.58
N ARG A 527 21.63 -33.39 13.39
CA ARG A 527 21.86 -31.97 13.05
C ARG A 527 20.83 -31.07 13.69
N GLU A 528 21.30 -29.95 14.20
CA GLU A 528 20.42 -28.86 14.64
C GLU A 528 20.14 -27.94 13.46
N VAL A 529 18.88 -27.57 13.25
CA VAL A 529 18.42 -26.75 12.13
C VAL A 529 17.40 -25.72 12.67
N ALA A 530 17.50 -24.49 12.22
CA ALA A 530 16.50 -23.45 12.47
C ALA A 530 15.36 -23.54 11.46
N THR A 531 14.14 -23.15 11.85
CA THR A 531 13.01 -23.12 10.90
C THR A 531 13.22 -22.16 9.76
N THR A 532 13.96 -21.04 9.96
CA THR A 532 14.39 -20.14 8.88
C THR A 532 15.23 -20.89 7.82
N MET A 533 16.21 -21.71 8.26
CA MET A 533 17.04 -22.48 7.32
C MET A 533 16.26 -23.60 6.65
N ALA A 534 15.30 -24.22 7.35
CA ALA A 534 14.38 -25.18 6.74
C ALA A 534 13.53 -24.51 5.65
N PHE A 535 13.02 -23.31 5.88
CA PHE A 535 12.31 -22.52 4.88
C PHE A 535 13.17 -22.23 3.65
N VAL A 536 14.41 -21.74 3.83
CA VAL A 536 15.32 -21.43 2.71
C VAL A 536 15.61 -22.67 1.87
N GLN A 537 15.84 -23.81 2.51
CA GLN A 537 16.02 -25.09 1.80
C GLN A 537 14.76 -25.47 1.01
N MET A 538 13.59 -25.30 1.59
CA MET A 538 12.29 -25.54 0.97
C MET A 538 12.08 -24.63 -0.25
N LEU A 539 12.31 -23.32 -0.09
CA LEU A 539 12.22 -22.35 -1.17
C LEU A 539 13.18 -22.70 -2.32
N SER A 540 14.43 -23.05 -2.00
CA SER A 540 15.41 -23.51 -3.00
C SER A 540 14.95 -24.77 -3.75
N THR A 541 14.20 -25.64 -3.09
CA THR A 541 13.62 -26.86 -3.70
C THR A 541 12.45 -26.51 -4.62
N LEU A 542 11.54 -25.64 -4.18
CA LEU A 542 10.41 -25.16 -4.98
C LEU A 542 10.87 -24.41 -6.23
N LEU A 543 11.92 -23.59 -6.14
CA LEU A 543 12.51 -22.88 -7.28
C LEU A 543 13.07 -23.82 -8.38
N LYS A 544 13.38 -25.06 -8.04
CA LYS A 544 13.86 -26.08 -8.98
C LYS A 544 12.75 -26.95 -9.56
N ASP A 545 11.54 -26.85 -9.04
CA ASP A 545 10.41 -27.66 -9.52
C ASP A 545 10.08 -27.31 -10.97
N PRO A 546 9.94 -28.27 -11.88
CA PRO A 546 9.73 -28.03 -13.30
C PRO A 546 8.36 -27.41 -13.61
N ASN A 547 7.35 -27.58 -12.77
CA ASN A 547 5.99 -27.11 -12.99
C ASN A 547 5.79 -25.71 -12.42
N ILE A 548 6.19 -25.49 -11.14
CA ILE A 548 5.91 -24.25 -10.43
C ILE A 548 7.14 -23.34 -10.24
N GLY A 549 8.36 -23.85 -10.41
CA GLY A 549 9.59 -23.11 -10.07
C GLY A 549 9.71 -21.75 -10.73
N LYS A 550 9.29 -21.60 -11.99
CA LYS A 550 9.29 -20.32 -12.72
C LYS A 550 8.26 -19.31 -12.16
N HIS A 551 7.23 -19.78 -11.46
CA HIS A 551 6.16 -18.97 -10.87
C HIS A 551 6.48 -18.51 -9.45
N VAL A 552 7.46 -19.13 -8.78
CA VAL A 552 7.90 -18.75 -7.42
C VAL A 552 8.62 -17.41 -7.46
N VAL A 553 8.23 -16.48 -6.58
CA VAL A 553 8.81 -15.13 -6.48
C VAL A 553 9.31 -14.90 -5.06
N PRO A 554 10.62 -15.11 -4.79
CA PRO A 554 11.22 -14.70 -3.52
C PRO A 554 11.26 -13.17 -3.43
N ILE A 555 10.81 -12.61 -2.29
CA ILE A 555 10.80 -11.17 -2.02
C ILE A 555 11.46 -10.94 -0.66
N VAL A 556 12.38 -9.99 -0.58
CA VAL A 556 13.10 -9.65 0.64
C VAL A 556 13.49 -8.16 0.68
N PRO A 557 13.43 -7.50 1.87
CA PRO A 557 13.82 -6.10 2.06
C PRO A 557 15.29 -6.01 2.54
N ASP A 558 16.27 -6.25 1.67
CA ASP A 558 17.73 -6.13 1.93
C ASP A 558 18.28 -7.03 3.07
N GLU A 559 17.63 -8.13 3.39
CA GLU A 559 18.01 -8.98 4.55
C GLU A 559 18.24 -10.44 4.14
N ALA A 560 18.50 -10.70 2.86
CA ALA A 560 18.69 -12.05 2.34
C ALA A 560 19.80 -12.81 3.07
N ARG A 561 20.90 -12.14 3.43
CA ARG A 561 22.01 -12.78 4.18
C ARG A 561 21.63 -13.08 5.63
N THR A 562 20.85 -12.22 6.28
CA THR A 562 20.31 -12.43 7.63
C THR A 562 19.46 -13.70 7.69
N PHE A 563 18.68 -13.94 6.64
CA PHE A 563 17.82 -15.14 6.54
C PHE A 563 18.52 -16.36 5.93
N GLY A 564 19.81 -16.26 5.57
CA GLY A 564 20.55 -17.36 4.95
C GLY A 564 20.16 -17.64 3.50
N MET A 565 19.61 -16.64 2.80
CA MET A 565 19.12 -16.74 1.42
C MET A 565 20.19 -16.39 0.35
N GLU A 566 21.42 -16.07 0.75
CA GLU A 566 22.48 -15.65 -0.17
C GLU A 566 22.82 -16.67 -1.25
N SER A 567 22.54 -17.95 -1.01
CA SER A 567 22.67 -18.99 -2.03
C SER A 567 21.76 -18.78 -3.23
N LEU A 568 20.62 -18.10 -3.03
CA LEU A 568 19.65 -17.78 -4.09
C LEU A 568 20.19 -16.71 -5.04
N PHE A 569 21.07 -15.82 -4.62
CA PHE A 569 21.71 -14.82 -5.50
C PHE A 569 22.37 -15.49 -6.70
N ARG A 570 23.00 -16.62 -6.49
CA ARG A 570 23.62 -17.39 -7.55
C ARG A 570 22.64 -18.31 -8.27
N GLN A 571 21.69 -18.89 -7.55
CA GLN A 571 20.75 -19.86 -8.11
C GLN A 571 19.79 -19.22 -9.10
N VAL A 572 19.21 -18.06 -8.76
CA VAL A 572 18.12 -17.44 -9.53
C VAL A 572 18.37 -15.98 -9.88
N GLY A 573 19.37 -15.34 -9.24
CA GLY A 573 19.69 -13.92 -9.43
C GLY A 573 18.69 -12.95 -8.82
N ILE A 574 19.15 -11.73 -8.54
CA ILE A 574 18.34 -10.61 -8.11
C ILE A 574 17.86 -9.86 -9.35
N TYR A 575 16.58 -9.56 -9.43
CA TYR A 575 16.02 -8.77 -10.54
C TYR A 575 16.55 -7.35 -10.54
N SER A 576 17.11 -6.93 -11.67
CA SER A 576 17.50 -5.55 -11.95
C SER A 576 17.15 -5.21 -13.39
N SER A 577 16.31 -4.20 -13.61
CA SER A 577 15.85 -3.81 -14.95
C SER A 577 16.99 -3.44 -15.90
N LEU A 578 18.10 -2.95 -15.37
CA LEU A 578 19.31 -2.59 -16.12
C LEU A 578 20.35 -3.74 -16.16
N GLY A 579 20.18 -4.78 -15.37
CA GLY A 579 21.21 -5.79 -15.11
C GLY A 579 22.31 -5.25 -14.19
N GLN A 580 23.44 -5.96 -14.10
CA GLN A 580 24.57 -5.58 -13.24
C GLN A 580 25.60 -4.80 -14.05
N LEU A 581 25.68 -3.48 -13.82
CA LEU A 581 26.57 -2.55 -14.53
C LEU A 581 27.93 -2.36 -13.86
N TYR A 582 28.22 -3.15 -12.83
CA TYR A 582 29.45 -3.09 -12.02
C TYR A 582 29.94 -4.50 -11.68
N ASP A 583 31.20 -4.62 -11.32
CA ASP A 583 31.75 -5.86 -10.72
C ASP A 583 31.51 -5.81 -9.20
N PRO A 584 30.81 -6.82 -8.63
CA PRO A 584 30.59 -6.85 -7.20
C PRO A 584 31.88 -7.05 -6.43
N VAL A 585 32.04 -6.38 -5.29
CA VAL A 585 33.26 -6.44 -4.47
C VAL A 585 33.54 -7.84 -3.89
N ASP A 586 32.49 -8.65 -3.79
CA ASP A 586 32.52 -10.03 -3.29
C ASP A 586 32.58 -11.09 -4.42
N ARG A 587 32.86 -10.71 -5.67
CA ARG A 587 32.88 -11.60 -6.85
C ARG A 587 33.71 -12.86 -6.71
N GLU A 588 34.80 -12.78 -5.92
CA GLU A 588 35.67 -13.92 -5.65
C GLU A 588 35.08 -14.91 -4.63
N THR A 589 34.01 -14.52 -3.93
CA THR A 589 33.33 -15.42 -2.97
C THR A 589 32.38 -16.36 -3.69
N LEU A 590 32.10 -17.50 -3.07
CA LEU A 590 31.18 -18.49 -3.64
C LEU A 590 29.74 -17.96 -3.75
N LEU A 591 29.33 -17.07 -2.85
CA LEU A 591 27.95 -16.55 -2.71
C LEU A 591 27.93 -15.02 -2.88
N TYR A 592 28.48 -14.53 -4.01
CA TYR A 592 28.53 -13.12 -4.32
C TYR A 592 27.17 -12.55 -4.70
N TYR A 593 27.02 -11.26 -4.50
CA TYR A 593 25.84 -10.48 -4.89
C TYR A 593 25.69 -10.43 -6.42
N LYS A 594 24.58 -10.95 -6.96
CA LYS A 594 24.39 -11.11 -8.39
C LYS A 594 23.04 -10.54 -8.85
N GLU A 595 23.09 -9.45 -9.59
CA GLU A 595 21.94 -8.89 -10.29
C GLU A 595 21.85 -9.39 -11.73
N ALA A 596 20.62 -9.55 -12.23
CA ALA A 596 20.35 -9.95 -13.60
C ALA A 596 19.01 -9.39 -14.09
N LYS A 597 18.91 -9.10 -15.40
CA LYS A 597 17.65 -8.60 -15.98
C LYS A 597 16.50 -9.62 -15.83
N ASP A 598 16.83 -10.89 -15.91
CA ASP A 598 15.93 -12.02 -15.74
C ASP A 598 15.99 -12.64 -14.34
N GLY A 599 16.59 -11.94 -13.38
CA GLY A 599 16.64 -12.35 -11.99
C GLY A 599 15.25 -12.65 -11.43
N GLN A 600 15.17 -13.68 -10.59
CA GLN A 600 13.89 -14.15 -10.06
C GLN A 600 13.56 -13.58 -8.68
N MET A 601 14.58 -13.27 -7.88
CA MET A 601 14.42 -12.68 -6.55
C MET A 601 14.16 -11.17 -6.69
N LEU A 602 13.18 -10.67 -5.95
CA LEU A 602 12.93 -9.25 -5.76
C LEU A 602 13.57 -8.83 -4.43
N GLU A 603 14.69 -8.13 -4.50
CA GLU A 603 15.34 -7.50 -3.36
C GLU A 603 15.04 -6.00 -3.42
N GLU A 604 14.21 -5.51 -2.48
CA GLU A 604 13.53 -4.22 -2.60
C GLU A 604 14.26 -3.09 -1.86
N GLY A 605 15.39 -3.40 -1.21
CA GLY A 605 16.05 -2.49 -0.27
C GLY A 605 15.32 -2.44 1.07
N ILE A 606 15.80 -1.62 2.02
CA ILE A 606 15.20 -1.46 3.37
C ILE A 606 13.81 -0.79 3.22
N ASN A 607 12.87 -1.57 2.75
CA ASN A 607 11.54 -1.07 2.32
C ASN A 607 10.46 -2.18 2.37
N GLU A 608 9.92 -2.44 3.55
CA GLU A 608 8.86 -3.44 3.72
C GLU A 608 7.58 -3.06 2.99
N ALA A 609 7.25 -1.77 2.89
CA ALA A 609 6.06 -1.31 2.16
C ALA A 609 6.16 -1.61 0.65
N GLY A 610 7.34 -1.36 0.04
CA GLY A 610 7.58 -1.71 -1.35
C GLY A 610 7.64 -3.21 -1.58
N SER A 611 8.25 -3.97 -0.65
CA SER A 611 8.24 -5.44 -0.69
C SER A 611 6.83 -6.00 -0.64
N MET A 612 5.95 -5.43 0.22
CA MET A 612 4.56 -5.84 0.30
C MET A 612 3.77 -5.44 -0.95
N ALA A 613 4.07 -4.29 -1.56
CA ALA A 613 3.47 -3.91 -2.84
C ALA A 613 3.88 -4.86 -3.98
N SER A 614 5.13 -5.33 -4.01
CA SER A 614 5.60 -6.39 -4.92
C SER A 614 4.90 -7.72 -4.66
N PHE A 615 4.70 -8.08 -3.37
CA PHE A 615 3.93 -9.27 -2.98
C PHE A 615 2.49 -9.19 -3.51
N ILE A 616 1.83 -8.05 -3.35
CA ILE A 616 0.46 -7.83 -3.85
C ILE A 616 0.42 -7.94 -5.37
N ALA A 617 1.34 -7.30 -6.09
CA ALA A 617 1.40 -7.37 -7.55
C ALA A 617 1.58 -8.80 -8.04
N ALA A 618 2.44 -9.59 -7.39
CA ALA A 618 2.64 -11.00 -7.69
C ALA A 618 1.41 -11.85 -7.32
N GLY A 619 0.89 -11.69 -6.12
CA GLY A 619 -0.23 -12.47 -5.59
C GLY A 619 -1.58 -12.20 -6.27
N THR A 620 -1.71 -11.06 -6.97
CA THR A 620 -2.88 -10.71 -7.78
C THR A 620 -2.67 -10.91 -9.29
N ALA A 621 -1.51 -11.42 -9.73
CA ALA A 621 -1.18 -11.61 -11.14
C ALA A 621 -2.19 -12.54 -11.86
N TYR A 622 -2.85 -13.45 -11.17
CA TYR A 622 -3.92 -14.26 -11.73
C TYR A 622 -5.09 -13.42 -12.23
N ALA A 623 -5.41 -12.32 -11.55
CA ALA A 623 -6.51 -11.42 -11.91
C ALA A 623 -6.06 -10.40 -12.97
N THR A 624 -4.91 -9.78 -12.81
CA THR A 624 -4.42 -8.71 -13.68
C THR A 624 -3.83 -9.23 -14.99
N HIS A 625 -3.16 -10.37 -14.96
CA HIS A 625 -2.42 -10.92 -16.08
C HIS A 625 -2.92 -12.29 -16.56
N GLY A 626 -3.77 -12.97 -15.78
CA GLY A 626 -4.24 -14.32 -16.07
C GLY A 626 -3.15 -15.38 -15.88
N VAL A 627 -2.13 -15.08 -15.06
CA VAL A 627 -1.04 -16.01 -14.72
C VAL A 627 -0.87 -16.09 -13.21
N ASN A 628 -0.81 -17.31 -12.68
CA ASN A 628 -0.52 -17.51 -11.26
C ASN A 628 0.96 -17.27 -10.97
N MET A 629 1.28 -16.44 -9.96
CA MET A 629 2.61 -16.29 -9.38
C MET A 629 2.53 -16.62 -7.89
N ILE A 630 3.59 -17.19 -7.33
CA ILE A 630 3.67 -17.69 -5.96
C ILE A 630 4.68 -16.84 -5.17
N PRO A 631 4.29 -15.68 -4.62
CA PRO A 631 5.20 -14.87 -3.85
C PRO A 631 5.46 -15.47 -2.46
N PHE A 632 6.74 -15.44 -2.06
CA PHE A 632 7.23 -15.69 -0.72
C PHE A 632 7.96 -14.42 -0.26
N PHE A 633 7.31 -13.65 0.59
CA PHE A 633 7.88 -12.43 1.16
C PHE A 633 8.35 -12.70 2.59
N ILE A 634 9.67 -12.68 2.82
CA ILE A 634 10.28 -12.81 4.14
C ILE A 634 10.77 -11.47 4.64
N PHE A 635 10.49 -11.17 5.91
CA PHE A 635 10.82 -9.92 6.59
C PHE A 635 10.98 -10.17 8.09
N TYR A 636 11.59 -9.26 8.83
CA TYR A 636 11.54 -9.32 10.29
C TYR A 636 10.10 -9.28 10.78
N SER A 637 9.66 -10.27 11.55
CA SER A 637 8.25 -10.40 11.99
C SER A 637 7.75 -9.14 12.70
N MET A 638 8.64 -8.45 13.43
CA MET A 638 8.34 -7.19 14.12
C MET A 638 7.88 -6.09 13.13
N PHE A 639 8.42 -6.05 11.90
CA PHE A 639 8.12 -5.02 10.92
C PHE A 639 7.00 -5.38 9.94
N GLY A 640 6.29 -6.50 10.17
CA GLY A 640 5.11 -6.89 9.42
C GLY A 640 3.87 -6.09 9.82
N PHE A 641 2.97 -6.70 10.56
CA PHE A 641 1.68 -6.08 10.94
C PHE A 641 1.82 -4.72 11.63
N GLN A 642 2.89 -4.51 12.40
CA GLN A 642 3.14 -3.25 13.08
C GLN A 642 3.47 -2.10 12.10
N ARG A 643 4.20 -2.36 11.02
CA ARG A 643 4.68 -1.34 10.09
C ARG A 643 3.87 -1.26 8.79
N ILE A 644 3.42 -2.40 8.27
CA ILE A 644 2.74 -2.52 6.97
C ILE A 644 1.37 -3.20 7.08
N GLY A 645 0.72 -3.08 8.26
CA GLY A 645 -0.57 -3.71 8.52
C GLY A 645 -1.66 -3.30 7.52
N ASP A 646 -1.69 -2.04 7.08
CA ASP A 646 -2.66 -1.56 6.08
C ASP A 646 -2.44 -2.25 4.71
N PHE A 647 -1.19 -2.42 4.28
CA PHE A 647 -0.88 -3.19 3.07
C PHE A 647 -1.23 -4.67 3.19
N ILE A 648 -1.02 -5.28 4.38
CA ILE A 648 -1.42 -6.69 4.61
C ILE A 648 -2.94 -6.80 4.54
N TRP A 649 -3.67 -5.83 5.12
CA TRP A 649 -5.13 -5.77 5.02
C TRP A 649 -5.58 -5.59 3.58
N ALA A 650 -4.97 -4.65 2.84
CA ALA A 650 -5.24 -4.42 1.43
C ALA A 650 -4.98 -5.67 0.55
N ALA A 651 -3.99 -6.51 0.91
CA ALA A 651 -3.76 -7.78 0.22
C ALA A 651 -4.97 -8.71 0.32
N GLY A 652 -5.61 -8.79 1.49
CA GLY A 652 -6.87 -9.51 1.67
C GLY A 652 -7.99 -8.93 0.84
N ASP A 653 -8.16 -7.60 0.89
CA ASP A 653 -9.18 -6.89 0.10
C ASP A 653 -9.01 -7.12 -1.41
N MET A 654 -7.78 -7.25 -1.89
CA MET A 654 -7.45 -7.55 -3.29
C MET A 654 -7.57 -9.02 -3.66
N ARG A 655 -7.90 -9.90 -2.70
CA ARG A 655 -7.93 -11.35 -2.89
C ARG A 655 -6.55 -11.89 -3.32
N CYS A 656 -5.50 -11.38 -2.69
CA CYS A 656 -4.12 -11.76 -2.93
C CYS A 656 -3.85 -13.20 -2.50
N ARG A 657 -2.89 -13.87 -3.14
CA ARG A 657 -2.41 -15.22 -2.82
C ARG A 657 -0.91 -15.19 -2.57
N GLY A 658 -0.42 -16.00 -1.65
CA GLY A 658 1.02 -16.11 -1.37
C GLY A 658 1.34 -16.35 0.09
N PHE A 659 2.62 -16.25 0.42
CA PHE A 659 3.15 -16.55 1.74
C PHE A 659 3.96 -15.37 2.28
N LEU A 660 3.52 -14.85 3.42
CA LEU A 660 4.26 -13.90 4.25
C LEU A 660 5.05 -14.69 5.29
N LEU A 661 6.36 -14.50 5.37
CA LEU A 661 7.24 -15.17 6.32
C LEU A 661 7.76 -14.15 7.33
N GLY A 662 7.28 -14.24 8.58
CA GLY A 662 7.83 -13.47 9.69
C GLY A 662 9.13 -14.11 10.16
N GLY A 663 10.26 -13.63 9.67
CA GLY A 663 11.58 -14.09 10.06
C GLY A 663 12.04 -13.54 11.41
N THR A 664 13.05 -14.16 12.02
CA THR A 664 13.60 -13.77 13.34
C THR A 664 12.54 -13.57 14.42
N SER A 665 11.48 -14.39 14.36
CA SER A 665 10.33 -14.24 15.22
C SER A 665 10.56 -14.79 16.63
N GLY A 666 9.65 -14.45 17.55
CA GLY A 666 9.67 -14.88 18.94
C GLY A 666 10.49 -13.96 19.86
N ARG A 667 9.84 -13.41 20.86
CA ARG A 667 10.44 -12.39 21.77
C ARG A 667 11.62 -12.91 22.57
N THR A 668 11.67 -14.21 22.89
CA THR A 668 12.79 -14.80 23.61
C THR A 668 13.70 -15.64 22.70
N THR A 669 13.27 -15.91 21.48
CA THR A 669 14.02 -16.74 20.53
C THR A 669 15.02 -15.90 19.74
N LEU A 670 14.73 -14.65 19.46
CA LEU A 670 15.69 -13.70 18.89
C LEU A 670 16.60 -13.16 19.99
N ALA A 671 17.84 -13.65 20.04
CA ALA A 671 18.80 -13.26 21.07
C ALA A 671 19.59 -12.01 20.70
N GLY A 672 19.79 -11.08 21.65
CA GLY A 672 20.72 -9.96 21.55
C GLY A 672 20.19 -8.68 20.88
N GLU A 673 19.20 -8.76 20.01
CA GLU A 673 18.68 -7.64 19.20
C GLU A 673 17.78 -6.69 19.98
N GLY A 674 17.06 -7.22 20.95
CA GLY A 674 16.30 -6.44 21.93
C GLY A 674 15.00 -5.85 21.41
N LEU A 675 14.61 -4.82 22.10
CA LEU A 675 13.30 -4.21 22.20
C LEU A 675 12.60 -3.94 20.87
N GLN A 676 13.32 -3.46 19.86
CA GLN A 676 12.73 -3.06 18.57
C GLN A 676 12.58 -4.20 17.56
N HIS A 677 13.20 -5.36 17.82
CA HIS A 677 13.22 -6.50 16.91
C HIS A 677 12.46 -7.73 17.45
N GLU A 678 12.27 -7.80 18.76
CA GLU A 678 11.68 -8.94 19.45
C GLU A 678 10.14 -8.90 19.37
N ASP A 679 9.59 -9.58 18.37
CA ASP A 679 8.15 -9.70 18.15
C ASP A 679 7.47 -10.62 19.16
N GLY A 680 6.44 -10.14 19.82
CA GLY A 680 5.56 -10.90 20.71
C GLY A 680 4.07 -10.70 20.39
N HIS A 681 3.70 -10.03 19.29
CA HIS A 681 2.32 -9.60 19.05
C HIS A 681 1.80 -9.78 17.61
N SER A 682 2.64 -10.15 16.65
CA SER A 682 2.22 -10.27 15.24
C SER A 682 1.07 -11.25 15.04
N HIS A 683 1.07 -12.40 15.71
CA HIS A 683 -0.03 -13.37 15.62
C HIS A 683 -1.36 -12.84 16.19
N ILE A 684 -1.32 -11.95 17.19
CA ILE A 684 -2.53 -11.30 17.71
C ILE A 684 -3.09 -10.34 16.67
N LEU A 685 -2.23 -9.56 15.99
CA LEU A 685 -2.63 -8.67 14.91
C LEU A 685 -3.14 -9.43 13.67
N ALA A 686 -2.71 -10.66 13.48
CA ALA A 686 -3.19 -11.56 12.43
C ALA A 686 -4.58 -12.16 12.72
N LEU A 687 -4.97 -12.28 13.99
CA LEU A 687 -6.25 -12.92 14.39
C LEU A 687 -7.49 -12.34 13.67
N PRO A 688 -7.68 -11.01 13.57
CA PRO A 688 -8.90 -10.45 12.99
C PRO A 688 -8.97 -10.54 11.47
N HIS A 689 -7.85 -10.85 10.78
CA HIS A 689 -7.82 -10.82 9.32
C HIS A 689 -8.59 -12.00 8.70
N PRO A 690 -9.66 -11.79 7.88
CA PRO A 690 -10.60 -12.86 7.52
C PRO A 690 -10.04 -13.89 6.53
N THR A 691 -9.10 -13.52 5.66
CA THR A 691 -8.57 -14.37 4.58
C THR A 691 -7.13 -14.82 4.80
N LEU A 692 -6.58 -14.50 5.95
CA LEU A 692 -5.21 -14.85 6.32
C LEU A 692 -5.19 -16.10 7.19
N HIS A 693 -4.39 -17.10 6.82
CA HIS A 693 -4.04 -18.25 7.64
C HIS A 693 -2.71 -17.97 8.35
N ALA A 694 -2.68 -18.02 9.69
CA ALA A 694 -1.49 -17.66 10.47
C ALA A 694 -0.97 -18.85 11.28
N TYR A 695 0.31 -19.22 11.08
CA TYR A 695 0.95 -20.38 11.70
C TYR A 695 2.28 -20.03 12.38
N ASP A 696 2.54 -20.70 13.52
CA ASP A 696 3.79 -20.63 14.29
C ASP A 696 4.41 -22.04 14.43
N PRO A 697 4.98 -22.61 13.35
CA PRO A 697 5.48 -23.97 13.35
C PRO A 697 6.78 -24.11 14.18
N THR A 698 6.90 -25.23 14.90
CA THR A 698 8.12 -25.62 15.62
C THR A 698 9.09 -26.38 14.72
N PHE A 699 8.59 -27.30 13.91
CA PHE A 699 9.44 -28.27 13.19
C PHE A 699 9.36 -28.07 11.67
N ALA A 700 10.42 -28.49 10.98
CA ALA A 700 10.54 -28.40 9.53
C ALA A 700 9.39 -29.14 8.79
N TYR A 701 8.94 -30.28 9.32
CA TYR A 701 7.80 -31.02 8.73
C TYR A 701 6.48 -30.27 8.85
N GLU A 702 6.24 -29.54 9.96
CA GLU A 702 5.03 -28.71 10.10
C GLU A 702 5.02 -27.61 9.04
N LEU A 703 6.17 -26.93 8.87
CA LEU A 703 6.34 -25.92 7.84
C LEU A 703 6.13 -26.49 6.43
N ALA A 704 6.65 -27.69 6.15
CA ALA A 704 6.49 -28.37 4.87
C ALA A 704 5.03 -28.69 4.55
N VAL A 705 4.29 -29.21 5.53
CA VAL A 705 2.87 -29.53 5.40
C VAL A 705 2.05 -28.27 5.15
N ILE A 706 2.29 -27.20 5.90
CA ILE A 706 1.56 -25.91 5.77
C ILE A 706 1.80 -25.27 4.41
N ILE A 707 3.05 -25.18 3.95
CA ILE A 707 3.39 -24.59 2.65
C ILE A 707 2.83 -25.43 1.50
N HIS A 708 2.95 -26.76 1.59
CA HIS A 708 2.41 -27.66 0.57
C HIS A 708 0.89 -27.52 0.42
N ASP A 709 0.16 -27.53 1.53
CA ASP A 709 -1.30 -27.34 1.56
C ASP A 709 -1.69 -25.94 1.01
N GLY A 710 -0.97 -24.91 1.41
CA GLY A 710 -1.20 -23.55 0.91
C GLY A 710 -1.03 -23.42 -0.60
N ILE A 711 0.01 -24.05 -1.17
CA ILE A 711 0.20 -24.09 -2.63
C ILE A 711 -0.98 -24.82 -3.28
N GLU A 712 -1.41 -25.95 -2.74
CA GLU A 712 -2.56 -26.71 -3.27
C GLU A 712 -3.85 -25.88 -3.22
N ARG A 713 -4.17 -25.27 -2.09
CA ARG A 713 -5.39 -24.46 -1.91
C ARG A 713 -5.42 -23.26 -2.84
N MET A 714 -4.36 -22.44 -2.84
CA MET A 714 -4.35 -21.20 -3.60
C MET A 714 -4.22 -21.40 -5.11
N TYR A 715 -3.41 -22.38 -5.57
CA TYR A 715 -3.00 -22.46 -6.97
C TYR A 715 -3.53 -23.68 -7.73
N ALA A 716 -3.95 -24.73 -7.04
CA ALA A 716 -4.64 -25.88 -7.64
C ALA A 716 -6.16 -25.84 -7.43
N LYS A 717 -6.63 -25.26 -6.29
CA LYS A 717 -8.05 -25.14 -5.96
C LYS A 717 -8.63 -23.73 -6.16
N ASN A 718 -7.78 -22.75 -6.47
CA ASN A 718 -8.14 -21.32 -6.64
C ASN A 718 -8.79 -20.67 -5.40
N GLU A 719 -8.46 -21.12 -4.19
CA GLU A 719 -8.94 -20.49 -2.97
C GLU A 719 -8.36 -19.07 -2.81
N GLN A 720 -9.21 -18.16 -2.31
CA GLN A 720 -8.86 -16.75 -2.12
C GLN A 720 -8.38 -16.52 -0.68
N CYS A 721 -7.17 -16.95 -0.40
CA CYS A 721 -6.51 -16.80 0.90
C CYS A 721 -5.00 -16.57 0.71
N PHE A 722 -4.33 -16.18 1.77
CA PHE A 722 -2.86 -16.09 1.85
C PHE A 722 -2.40 -16.47 3.26
N TYR A 723 -1.11 -16.67 3.42
CA TYR A 723 -0.54 -17.24 4.65
C TYR A 723 0.41 -16.26 5.32
N TYR A 724 0.42 -16.24 6.66
CA TYR A 724 1.45 -15.68 7.50
C TYR A 724 2.08 -16.80 8.34
N ILE A 725 3.37 -17.03 8.18
CA ILE A 725 4.08 -18.11 8.86
C ILE A 725 5.31 -17.54 9.54
N THR A 726 5.46 -17.73 10.85
CA THR A 726 6.64 -17.30 11.57
C THR A 726 7.75 -18.34 11.47
N VAL A 727 8.97 -17.87 11.27
CA VAL A 727 10.20 -18.70 11.24
C VAL A 727 11.27 -18.09 12.13
N MET A 728 12.06 -18.95 12.79
CA MET A 728 12.96 -18.58 13.86
C MET A 728 14.40 -18.99 13.55
N ASN A 729 15.35 -18.30 14.17
CA ASN A 729 16.78 -18.53 13.96
C ASN A 729 17.45 -19.40 15.06
N GLU A 730 16.69 -19.93 16.02
CA GLU A 730 17.19 -20.92 16.96
C GLU A 730 17.29 -22.29 16.30
N ALA A 731 18.47 -22.91 16.35
CA ALA A 731 18.70 -24.24 15.82
C ALA A 731 18.48 -25.31 16.90
N TYR A 732 17.76 -26.37 16.54
CA TYR A 732 17.53 -27.56 17.38
C TYR A 732 17.29 -28.80 16.49
N LYS A 733 17.34 -29.99 17.09
CA LYS A 733 17.07 -31.24 16.38
C LYS A 733 15.62 -31.32 15.94
N MET A 734 15.40 -31.56 14.67
CA MET A 734 14.07 -31.74 14.09
C MET A 734 13.69 -33.24 14.11
N PRO A 735 12.62 -33.63 14.81
CA PRO A 735 12.16 -35.01 14.78
C PRO A 735 11.49 -35.36 13.43
N PRO A 736 11.32 -36.63 13.11
CA PRO A 736 10.47 -37.05 12.00
C PRO A 736 9.02 -36.72 12.29
N MET A 737 8.25 -36.49 11.20
CA MET A 737 6.81 -36.24 11.31
C MET A 737 6.06 -37.42 11.96
N PRO A 738 5.28 -37.22 13.04
CA PRO A 738 4.46 -38.25 13.63
C PRO A 738 3.38 -38.75 12.65
N GLU A 739 3.14 -40.03 12.62
CA GLU A 739 2.11 -40.62 11.78
C GLU A 739 0.74 -40.04 12.13
N GLY A 740 -0.05 -39.68 11.12
CA GLY A 740 -1.41 -39.12 11.28
C GLY A 740 -1.48 -37.68 11.76
N SER A 741 -0.34 -36.97 11.94
CA SER A 741 -0.33 -35.57 12.44
C SER A 741 -0.71 -34.52 11.39
N ARG A 742 -0.74 -34.85 10.09
CA ARG A 742 -0.97 -33.90 9.00
C ARG A 742 -2.22 -33.03 9.19
N GLU A 743 -3.36 -33.66 9.50
CA GLU A 743 -4.59 -32.91 9.71
C GLU A 743 -4.50 -31.96 10.91
N GLY A 744 -3.91 -32.42 12.01
CA GLY A 744 -3.72 -31.60 13.19
C GLY A 744 -2.79 -30.42 12.98
N ILE A 745 -1.72 -30.60 12.19
CA ILE A 745 -0.82 -29.50 11.78
C ILE A 745 -1.62 -28.41 11.08
N LEU A 746 -2.46 -28.77 10.13
CA LEU A 746 -3.27 -27.83 9.34
C LEU A 746 -4.41 -27.18 10.12
N ARG A 747 -5.03 -27.95 11.05
CA ARG A 747 -6.13 -27.46 11.89
C ARG A 747 -5.68 -26.74 13.15
N GLY A 748 -4.37 -26.62 13.38
CA GLY A 748 -3.80 -25.75 14.42
C GLY A 748 -3.25 -26.43 15.65
N MET A 749 -3.51 -27.74 15.92
CA MET A 749 -2.87 -28.47 17.00
C MET A 749 -2.97 -29.99 16.84
N TYR A 750 -1.97 -30.68 17.42
CA TYR A 750 -1.97 -32.13 17.54
C TYR A 750 -1.19 -32.58 18.77
N ARG A 751 -1.49 -33.78 19.32
CA ARG A 751 -0.70 -34.36 20.40
C ARG A 751 0.65 -34.84 19.87
N PHE A 752 1.71 -34.12 20.25
CA PHE A 752 3.08 -34.42 19.82
C PHE A 752 3.70 -35.55 20.62
N ARG A 753 3.53 -35.56 21.96
CA ARG A 753 4.11 -36.57 22.84
C ARG A 753 3.12 -36.89 23.96
N ALA A 754 2.81 -38.19 24.10
CA ALA A 754 2.06 -38.68 25.24
C ALA A 754 3.00 -38.81 26.47
N SER A 755 2.41 -38.80 27.67
CA SER A 755 3.12 -39.10 28.92
C SER A 755 3.69 -40.50 28.90
N GLY A 756 4.90 -40.68 29.44
CA GLY A 756 5.49 -41.98 29.73
C GLY A 756 4.90 -42.65 30.97
N LYS A 757 4.07 -41.92 31.73
CA LYS A 757 3.46 -42.44 32.99
C LYS A 757 1.99 -42.78 32.78
N PRO A 758 1.43 -43.66 33.64
CA PRO A 758 -0.01 -43.99 33.58
C PRO A 758 -0.90 -42.78 33.74
N ASP A 759 -2.04 -42.79 33.02
CA ASP A 759 -3.04 -41.73 33.13
C ASP A 759 -3.65 -41.70 34.55
N THR A 760 -3.69 -40.49 35.12
CA THR A 760 -4.31 -40.19 36.41
C THR A 760 -5.19 -38.97 36.28
N LYS A 761 -6.08 -38.75 37.29
CA LYS A 761 -6.88 -37.50 37.41
C LYS A 761 -6.04 -36.22 37.58
N HIS A 762 -4.74 -36.38 37.81
CA HIS A 762 -3.79 -35.29 38.03
C HIS A 762 -2.91 -35.04 36.82
N LYS A 763 -3.35 -35.44 35.66
CA LYS A 763 -2.62 -35.27 34.40
C LYS A 763 -2.58 -33.81 33.98
N VAL A 764 -1.45 -33.45 33.39
CA VAL A 764 -1.24 -32.11 32.82
C VAL A 764 -1.21 -32.19 31.30
N HIS A 765 -1.85 -31.24 30.63
CA HIS A 765 -1.82 -31.08 29.18
C HIS A 765 -1.05 -29.80 28.86
N LEU A 766 0.15 -29.94 28.28
CA LEU A 766 1.04 -28.85 27.96
C LEU A 766 0.94 -28.47 26.49
N PHE A 767 0.69 -27.18 26.20
CA PHE A 767 0.63 -26.64 24.84
C PHE A 767 1.86 -25.79 24.59
N GLY A 768 2.51 -25.99 23.45
CA GLY A 768 3.64 -25.17 23.01
C GLY A 768 3.56 -24.84 21.55
N SER A 769 4.07 -23.67 21.16
CA SER A 769 4.19 -23.22 19.77
C SER A 769 5.60 -22.72 19.50
N GLY A 770 6.01 -22.72 18.23
CA GLY A 770 7.31 -22.27 17.81
C GLY A 770 8.46 -22.88 18.62
N ALA A 771 9.54 -22.16 18.85
CA ALA A 771 10.70 -22.65 19.60
C ALA A 771 10.39 -22.99 21.07
N ILE A 772 9.33 -22.36 21.66
CA ILE A 772 8.95 -22.59 23.06
C ILE A 772 8.41 -24.01 23.30
N LEU A 773 7.96 -24.72 22.26
CA LEU A 773 7.62 -26.13 22.40
C LEU A 773 8.78 -26.96 22.99
N ASN A 774 10.04 -26.57 22.71
CA ASN A 774 11.21 -27.23 23.30
C ASN A 774 11.31 -27.05 24.82
N GLU A 775 10.91 -25.87 25.32
CA GLU A 775 10.82 -25.62 26.77
C GLU A 775 9.67 -26.43 27.39
N VAL A 776 8.54 -26.53 26.69
CA VAL A 776 7.40 -27.37 27.13
C VAL A 776 7.79 -28.84 27.20
N LEU A 777 8.59 -29.37 26.24
CA LEU A 777 9.12 -30.72 26.27
C LEU A 777 10.12 -30.98 27.42
N ARG A 778 10.88 -29.95 27.82
CA ARG A 778 11.73 -30.02 29.03
C ARG A 778 10.90 -29.98 30.29
N ALA A 779 9.83 -29.15 30.32
CA ALA A 779 8.91 -29.10 31.45
C ALA A 779 8.19 -30.44 31.68
N GLN A 780 7.79 -31.15 30.62
CA GLN A 780 7.25 -32.51 30.72
C GLN A 780 8.19 -33.43 31.52
N ARG A 781 9.49 -33.41 31.19
CA ARG A 781 10.49 -34.25 31.92
C ARG A 781 10.60 -33.82 33.38
N ILE A 782 10.63 -32.51 33.67
CA ILE A 782 10.67 -32.02 35.05
C ILE A 782 9.46 -32.53 35.83
N LEU A 783 8.25 -32.44 35.27
CA LEU A 783 7.01 -32.90 35.91
C LEU A 783 7.03 -34.43 36.16
N GLU A 784 7.46 -35.20 35.16
CA GLU A 784 7.47 -36.65 35.24
C GLU A 784 8.59 -37.21 36.15
N ASP A 785 9.82 -36.66 36.03
CA ASP A 785 10.98 -37.20 36.74
C ASP A 785 11.09 -36.70 38.19
N ALA A 786 10.80 -35.41 38.45
CA ALA A 786 10.97 -34.81 39.78
C ALA A 786 9.70 -34.80 40.62
N TYR A 787 8.51 -34.71 39.99
CA TYR A 787 7.23 -34.52 40.71
C TYR A 787 6.25 -35.71 40.53
N ASP A 788 6.61 -36.71 39.75
CA ASP A 788 5.74 -37.88 39.43
C ASP A 788 4.39 -37.50 38.82
N VAL A 789 4.34 -36.39 38.06
CA VAL A 789 3.12 -35.88 37.42
C VAL A 789 3.12 -36.26 35.93
N PRO A 790 2.13 -37.04 35.46
CA PRO A 790 2.03 -37.36 34.02
C PRO A 790 1.66 -36.11 33.21
N ALA A 791 2.34 -35.91 32.09
CA ALA A 791 2.10 -34.78 31.24
C ALA A 791 2.08 -35.13 29.75
N ASP A 792 1.01 -34.80 29.03
CA ASP A 792 0.98 -34.87 27.56
C ASP A 792 1.43 -33.52 26.96
N VAL A 793 2.11 -33.57 25.83
CA VAL A 793 2.56 -32.36 25.10
C VAL A 793 1.86 -32.28 23.75
N TYR A 794 1.31 -31.10 23.47
CA TYR A 794 0.66 -30.75 22.21
C TYR A 794 1.47 -29.66 21.50
N SER A 795 1.73 -29.88 20.21
CA SER A 795 2.21 -28.79 19.33
C SER A 795 1.02 -27.99 18.84
N VAL A 796 1.03 -26.69 19.11
CA VAL A 796 0.02 -25.75 18.61
C VAL A 796 0.63 -24.98 17.47
N THR A 797 0.28 -25.35 16.25
CA THR A 797 0.80 -24.73 15.03
C THR A 797 0.05 -23.46 14.68
N SER A 798 -1.22 -23.30 15.13
CA SER A 798 -2.02 -22.11 14.84
C SER A 798 -3.15 -21.88 15.86
N TYR A 799 -3.01 -20.87 16.68
CA TYR A 799 -4.14 -20.39 17.52
C TYR A 799 -5.23 -19.73 16.67
N LYS A 800 -4.88 -19.15 15.49
CA LYS A 800 -5.85 -18.54 14.60
C LYS A 800 -6.79 -19.58 13.99
N GLU A 801 -6.28 -20.68 13.47
CA GLU A 801 -7.11 -21.75 12.89
C GLU A 801 -8.04 -22.35 13.96
N LEU A 802 -7.52 -22.61 15.16
CA LEU A 802 -8.32 -23.09 16.30
C LEU A 802 -9.43 -22.10 16.69
N TYR A 803 -9.12 -20.82 16.74
CA TYR A 803 -10.09 -19.76 17.05
C TYR A 803 -11.18 -19.66 15.97
N SER A 804 -10.77 -19.62 14.69
CA SER A 804 -11.69 -19.49 13.57
C SER A 804 -12.66 -20.67 13.44
N ASP A 805 -12.14 -21.89 13.57
CA ASP A 805 -12.96 -23.13 13.59
C ASP A 805 -13.98 -23.09 14.74
N ALA A 806 -13.55 -22.64 15.90
CA ALA A 806 -14.41 -22.65 17.08
C ALA A 806 -15.56 -21.62 17.02
N ILE A 807 -15.28 -20.40 16.56
CA ILE A 807 -16.34 -19.39 16.38
C ILE A 807 -17.33 -19.78 15.26
N GLU A 808 -16.86 -20.48 14.22
CA GLU A 808 -17.72 -21.01 13.17
C GLU A 808 -18.64 -22.11 13.71
N CYS A 809 -18.13 -23.04 14.52
CA CYS A 809 -18.93 -24.06 15.20
C CYS A 809 -19.99 -23.42 16.10
N GLU A 810 -19.63 -22.43 16.91
CA GLU A 810 -20.58 -21.73 17.79
C GLU A 810 -21.68 -21.03 17.01
N ARG A 811 -21.32 -20.33 15.94
CA ARG A 811 -22.30 -19.69 15.08
C ARG A 811 -23.24 -20.69 14.44
N TRP A 812 -22.72 -21.83 13.96
CA TRP A 812 -23.53 -22.89 13.41
C TRP A 812 -24.54 -23.37 14.46
N ASN A 813 -24.08 -23.75 15.66
CA ASN A 813 -24.92 -24.29 16.73
C ASN A 813 -26.00 -23.30 17.16
N LEU A 814 -25.69 -22.01 17.20
CA LEU A 814 -26.65 -20.94 17.51
C LEU A 814 -27.78 -20.85 16.46
N LEU A 815 -27.45 -21.02 15.18
CA LEU A 815 -28.39 -20.81 14.08
C LEU A 815 -29.16 -22.08 13.69
N HIS A 816 -28.73 -23.27 14.17
CA HIS A 816 -29.34 -24.57 13.86
C HIS A 816 -29.75 -25.32 15.12
N PRO A 817 -30.63 -24.71 15.98
CA PRO A 817 -31.08 -25.36 17.18
C PRO A 817 -31.92 -26.61 16.80
N GLY A 818 -31.53 -27.78 17.32
CA GLY A 818 -32.17 -29.05 17.03
C GLY A 818 -31.41 -29.92 16.02
N GLU A 819 -30.35 -29.44 15.39
CA GLU A 819 -29.39 -30.27 14.68
C GLU A 819 -28.27 -30.73 15.65
N PRO A 820 -27.52 -31.79 15.32
CA PRO A 820 -26.34 -32.16 16.10
C PRO A 820 -25.33 -31.03 16.19
N GLU A 821 -24.90 -30.72 17.42
CA GLU A 821 -23.91 -29.67 17.61
C GLU A 821 -22.58 -29.99 16.91
N LYS A 822 -22.00 -29.00 16.23
CA LYS A 822 -20.61 -29.03 15.77
C LYS A 822 -19.69 -28.79 16.96
N VAL A 823 -18.73 -29.67 17.12
CA VAL A 823 -17.74 -29.59 18.20
C VAL A 823 -16.48 -28.88 17.64
N PRO A 824 -15.98 -27.81 18.26
CA PRO A 824 -14.73 -27.18 17.85
C PRO A 824 -13.55 -28.16 17.83
N TYR A 825 -12.66 -28.00 16.87
CA TYR A 825 -11.53 -28.93 16.71
C TYR A 825 -10.66 -29.06 17.96
N ILE A 826 -10.36 -27.97 18.63
CA ILE A 826 -9.62 -27.99 19.91
C ILE A 826 -10.34 -28.87 20.95
N ALA A 827 -11.67 -28.80 21.05
CA ALA A 827 -12.44 -29.62 21.95
C ALA A 827 -12.46 -31.11 21.52
N GLN A 828 -12.47 -31.39 20.20
CA GLN A 828 -12.33 -32.76 19.68
C GLN A 828 -10.97 -33.39 20.04
N VAL A 829 -9.89 -32.64 19.88
CA VAL A 829 -8.51 -33.12 20.22
C VAL A 829 -8.37 -33.39 21.72
N LEU A 830 -9.10 -32.64 22.54
CA LEU A 830 -9.06 -32.74 24.01
C LEU A 830 -10.22 -33.60 24.58
N ASP A 831 -11.03 -34.22 23.71
CA ASP A 831 -12.15 -35.05 24.16
C ASP A 831 -11.67 -36.21 25.06
N GLY A 832 -12.37 -36.40 26.16
CA GLY A 832 -12.07 -37.45 27.16
C GLY A 832 -10.82 -37.17 28.01
N THR A 833 -10.09 -36.08 27.79
CA THR A 833 -8.95 -35.69 28.63
C THR A 833 -9.43 -35.14 29.97
N GLN A 834 -8.69 -35.42 31.05
CA GLN A 834 -8.94 -34.90 32.40
C GLN A 834 -7.67 -34.32 32.98
N GLY A 835 -7.81 -33.26 33.76
CA GLY A 835 -6.69 -32.60 34.44
C GLY A 835 -6.62 -31.11 34.16
N VAL A 836 -5.41 -30.57 34.17
CA VAL A 836 -5.17 -29.13 33.95
C VAL A 836 -4.39 -28.89 32.65
N TYR A 837 -4.55 -27.70 32.11
CA TYR A 837 -3.96 -27.30 30.84
C TYR A 837 -3.04 -26.08 31.05
N VAL A 838 -1.85 -26.08 30.45
CA VAL A 838 -0.91 -24.96 30.49
C VAL A 838 -0.37 -24.70 29.09
N ALA A 839 -0.52 -23.49 28.61
CA ALA A 839 0.11 -23.05 27.36
C ALA A 839 1.35 -22.19 27.63
N ALA A 840 2.38 -22.37 26.82
CA ALA A 840 3.53 -21.49 26.77
C ALA A 840 3.81 -21.07 25.32
N SER A 841 4.05 -19.77 25.10
CA SER A 841 4.24 -19.18 23.79
C SER A 841 5.29 -18.07 23.86
N ASP A 842 5.99 -17.84 22.77
CA ASP A 842 6.92 -16.72 22.60
C ASP A 842 6.20 -15.39 22.29
N TYR A 843 4.87 -15.42 22.28
CA TYR A 843 3.98 -14.28 22.09
C TYR A 843 3.24 -13.93 23.38
N MET A 844 2.51 -12.82 23.35
CA MET A 844 1.69 -12.36 24.48
C MET A 844 0.69 -13.45 24.93
N LYS A 845 0.40 -13.51 26.22
CA LYS A 845 -0.58 -14.43 26.86
C LYS A 845 -1.97 -14.34 26.22
N ALA A 846 -2.31 -13.18 25.61
CA ALA A 846 -3.57 -12.99 24.90
C ALA A 846 -3.75 -13.95 23.70
N LEU A 847 -2.66 -14.43 23.09
CA LEU A 847 -2.73 -15.36 21.97
C LEU A 847 -3.30 -16.71 22.39
N PRO A 848 -2.70 -17.50 23.32
CA PRO A 848 -3.32 -18.74 23.79
C PRO A 848 -4.64 -18.52 24.52
N ALA A 849 -4.85 -17.37 25.17
CA ALA A 849 -6.11 -17.04 25.84
C ALA A 849 -7.29 -16.93 24.87
N ALA A 850 -7.06 -16.65 23.59
CA ALA A 850 -8.11 -16.58 22.57
C ALA A 850 -8.93 -17.86 22.43
N VAL A 851 -8.35 -19.03 22.76
CA VAL A 851 -9.04 -20.35 22.66
C VAL A 851 -9.47 -20.93 24.01
N ALA A 852 -9.28 -20.19 25.10
CA ALA A 852 -9.46 -20.69 26.47
C ALA A 852 -10.87 -21.25 26.76
N ARG A 853 -11.92 -20.67 26.18
CA ARG A 853 -13.32 -21.07 26.45
C ARG A 853 -13.69 -22.47 25.93
N TRP A 854 -12.87 -23.05 25.04
CA TRP A 854 -13.13 -24.38 24.45
C TRP A 854 -12.22 -25.46 25.02
N VAL A 855 -11.35 -25.12 25.97
CA VAL A 855 -10.52 -26.08 26.71
C VAL A 855 -11.34 -26.61 27.90
N PRO A 856 -11.42 -27.95 28.10
CA PRO A 856 -12.41 -28.54 29.02
C PRO A 856 -12.08 -28.39 30.51
N GLY A 857 -10.97 -27.78 30.89
CA GLY A 857 -10.53 -27.65 32.28
C GLY A 857 -9.86 -26.31 32.59
N ARG A 858 -9.16 -26.25 33.74
CA ARG A 858 -8.37 -25.08 34.08
C ARG A 858 -7.23 -24.90 33.07
N PHE A 859 -7.21 -23.74 32.47
CA PHE A 859 -6.23 -23.39 31.46
C PHE A 859 -5.44 -22.12 31.86
N ASP A 860 -4.16 -22.27 32.17
CA ASP A 860 -3.24 -21.20 32.53
C ASP A 860 -2.26 -20.93 31.36
N PHE A 861 -1.80 -19.68 31.21
CA PHE A 861 -0.98 -19.26 30.07
C PHE A 861 0.31 -18.60 30.52
N LEU A 862 1.40 -18.92 29.86
CA LEU A 862 2.68 -18.24 29.89
C LEU A 862 2.95 -17.60 28.53
N GLY A 863 3.47 -16.37 28.57
CA GLY A 863 3.72 -15.60 27.35
C GLY A 863 4.58 -14.38 27.65
N THR A 864 5.02 -13.73 26.61
CA THR A 864 6.03 -12.69 26.63
C THR A 864 5.41 -11.27 26.65
N ASP A 865 4.58 -10.98 27.65
CA ASP A 865 4.00 -9.64 27.82
C ASP A 865 5.07 -8.63 28.24
N GLY A 866 4.95 -7.39 27.74
CA GLY A 866 5.89 -6.29 28.00
C GLY A 866 6.77 -5.98 26.79
N PHE A 867 7.80 -5.16 27.01
CA PHE A 867 8.76 -4.83 25.96
C PHE A 867 9.87 -5.89 25.87
N GLY A 868 10.46 -6.06 24.68
CA GLY A 868 11.64 -6.90 24.48
C GLY A 868 12.86 -6.46 25.29
N ARG A 869 13.85 -7.32 25.43
CA ARG A 869 15.09 -7.07 26.16
C ARG A 869 16.30 -7.68 25.42
N SER A 870 17.43 -6.98 25.45
CA SER A 870 18.67 -7.54 24.92
C SER A 870 19.29 -8.52 25.90
N SER A 871 19.27 -9.80 25.60
CA SER A 871 19.95 -10.86 26.36
C SER A 871 20.13 -12.12 25.51
N ASN A 872 20.76 -13.15 26.10
CA ASN A 872 20.74 -14.50 25.51
C ASN A 872 19.35 -15.17 25.75
N ARG A 873 19.03 -16.24 25.00
CA ARG A 873 17.75 -16.94 25.06
C ARG A 873 17.39 -17.42 26.48
N THR A 874 18.39 -17.96 27.22
CA THR A 874 18.18 -18.43 28.61
C THR A 874 17.74 -17.27 29.50
N GLY A 875 18.43 -16.14 29.45
CA GLY A 875 18.08 -14.95 30.21
C GLY A 875 16.74 -14.36 29.82
N LEU A 876 16.42 -14.32 28.51
CA LEU A 876 15.12 -13.82 28.03
C LEU A 876 13.96 -14.73 28.47
N ARG A 877 14.12 -16.07 28.37
CA ARG A 877 13.08 -17.03 28.79
C ARG A 877 12.87 -17.00 30.29
N ASP A 878 13.94 -16.82 31.08
CA ASP A 878 13.82 -16.58 32.51
C ASP A 878 13.14 -15.23 32.80
N PHE A 879 13.55 -14.16 32.13
CA PHE A 879 12.94 -12.83 32.30
C PHE A 879 11.43 -12.85 32.01
N PHE A 880 11.01 -13.43 30.88
CA PHE A 880 9.59 -13.49 30.47
C PHE A 880 8.82 -14.68 31.08
N GLU A 881 9.45 -15.52 31.91
CA GLU A 881 8.78 -16.61 32.62
C GLU A 881 8.19 -17.69 31.69
N VAL A 882 8.90 -18.01 30.59
CA VAL A 882 8.44 -18.98 29.58
C VAL A 882 9.39 -20.17 29.41
N ASP A 883 10.41 -20.31 30.27
CA ASP A 883 11.28 -21.49 30.28
C ASP A 883 10.63 -22.72 30.95
N ALA A 884 11.27 -23.85 30.83
CA ALA A 884 10.75 -25.13 31.33
C ALA A 884 10.41 -25.11 32.83
N ARG A 885 11.14 -24.33 33.66
CA ARG A 885 10.92 -24.22 35.11
C ARG A 885 9.59 -23.54 35.39
N TYR A 886 9.31 -22.42 34.70
CA TYR A 886 8.04 -21.69 34.87
C TYR A 886 6.85 -22.47 34.29
N VAL A 887 7.04 -23.21 33.19
CA VAL A 887 5.98 -24.08 32.65
C VAL A 887 5.64 -25.20 33.65
N ALA A 888 6.64 -25.84 34.24
CA ALA A 888 6.43 -26.87 35.28
C ALA A 888 5.78 -26.27 36.55
N LEU A 889 6.25 -25.12 37.00
CA LEU A 889 5.66 -24.40 38.16
C LEU A 889 4.19 -24.03 37.91
N ALA A 890 3.86 -23.50 36.71
CA ALA A 890 2.48 -23.16 36.33
C ALA A 890 1.58 -24.42 36.35
N ALA A 891 2.08 -25.55 35.87
CA ALA A 891 1.36 -26.83 35.90
C ALA A 891 1.09 -27.31 37.33
N LEU A 892 2.10 -27.30 38.20
CA LEU A 892 1.95 -27.63 39.63
C LEU A 892 0.98 -26.68 40.34
N HIS A 893 1.07 -25.40 40.01
CA HIS A 893 0.15 -24.38 40.56
C HIS A 893 -1.30 -24.62 40.12
N ALA A 894 -1.52 -24.94 38.83
CA ALA A 894 -2.83 -25.25 38.29
C ALA A 894 -3.41 -26.49 38.99
N LEU A 895 -2.63 -27.57 39.19
CA LEU A 895 -3.03 -28.76 39.93
C LEU A 895 -3.38 -28.45 41.38
N ALA A 896 -2.61 -27.58 42.06
CA ALA A 896 -2.90 -27.18 43.43
C ALA A 896 -4.20 -26.37 43.54
N ARG A 897 -4.46 -25.48 42.62
CA ARG A 897 -5.70 -24.70 42.52
C ARG A 897 -6.94 -25.56 42.24
N ASP A 898 -6.73 -26.66 41.52
CA ASP A 898 -7.78 -27.62 41.17
C ASP A 898 -7.94 -28.72 42.22
N GLY A 899 -7.19 -28.62 43.36
CA GLY A 899 -7.28 -29.53 44.48
C GLY A 899 -6.58 -30.88 44.29
N HIS A 900 -5.77 -31.01 43.23
CA HIS A 900 -5.06 -32.23 42.89
C HIS A 900 -3.62 -32.30 43.43
N ALA A 901 -3.07 -31.17 43.90
CA ALA A 901 -1.80 -31.10 44.61
C ALA A 901 -1.91 -30.22 45.84
N LYS A 902 -1.01 -30.44 46.84
CA LYS A 902 -0.96 -29.58 48.02
C LYS A 902 -0.27 -28.24 47.68
N PRO A 903 -0.69 -27.10 48.22
CA PRO A 903 -0.02 -25.82 48.06
C PRO A 903 1.47 -25.82 48.50
N SER A 904 1.86 -26.71 49.41
CA SER A 904 3.28 -26.90 49.78
C SER A 904 4.14 -27.34 48.61
N VAL A 905 3.62 -28.19 47.72
CA VAL A 905 4.36 -28.66 46.53
C VAL A 905 4.77 -27.49 45.67
N VAL A 906 3.87 -26.50 45.48
CA VAL A 906 4.14 -25.29 44.66
C VAL A 906 5.21 -24.44 45.36
N LYS A 907 5.15 -24.29 46.67
CA LYS A 907 6.14 -23.55 47.45
C LYS A 907 7.51 -24.19 47.36
N ASP A 908 7.56 -25.52 47.48
CA ASP A 908 8.78 -26.27 47.41
C ASP A 908 9.36 -26.20 45.97
N ALA A 909 8.48 -26.27 44.94
CA ALA A 909 8.88 -26.17 43.53
C ALA A 909 9.51 -24.80 43.17
N VAL A 910 9.02 -23.67 43.75
CA VAL A 910 9.65 -22.34 43.57
C VAL A 910 11.12 -22.38 44.01
N HIS A 911 11.40 -23.02 45.14
CA HIS A 911 12.76 -23.17 45.68
C HIS A 911 13.60 -24.16 44.87
N ASP A 912 13.06 -25.35 44.57
CA ASP A 912 13.76 -26.45 43.90
C ASP A 912 14.11 -26.11 42.45
N LEU A 913 13.27 -25.34 41.78
CA LEU A 913 13.48 -24.85 40.42
C LEU A 913 14.34 -23.58 40.36
N GLY A 914 14.75 -23.04 41.51
CA GLY A 914 15.59 -21.84 41.60
C GLY A 914 14.93 -20.59 41.04
N ILE A 915 13.62 -20.44 41.28
CA ILE A 915 12.83 -19.28 40.84
C ILE A 915 12.83 -18.22 41.91
N ASP A 916 13.14 -16.97 41.57
CA ASP A 916 13.02 -15.82 42.48
C ASP A 916 11.57 -15.32 42.53
N PRO A 917 10.85 -15.50 43.70
CA PRO A 917 9.46 -15.06 43.84
C PRO A 917 9.30 -13.55 43.88
N ASN A 918 10.39 -12.79 44.07
CA ASN A 918 10.39 -11.33 44.16
C ASN A 918 10.86 -10.65 42.88
N LYS A 919 11.06 -11.42 41.81
CA LYS A 919 11.46 -10.93 40.50
C LYS A 919 10.45 -9.88 40.00
N ALA A 920 10.97 -8.87 39.34
CA ALA A 920 10.15 -7.84 38.70
C ALA A 920 9.18 -8.42 37.63
N ASN A 921 8.00 -7.82 37.51
CA ASN A 921 7.01 -8.25 36.53
C ASN A 921 7.40 -7.74 35.14
N PRO A 922 7.70 -8.61 34.16
CA PRO A 922 8.13 -8.22 32.81
C PRO A 922 7.17 -7.26 32.10
N HIS A 923 5.86 -7.34 32.38
CA HIS A 923 4.85 -6.47 31.81
C HIS A 923 4.98 -4.99 32.24
N ARG A 924 5.64 -4.73 33.36
CA ARG A 924 5.77 -3.38 33.96
C ARG A 924 7.18 -2.80 33.84
N GLU A 925 8.14 -3.62 33.44
CA GLU A 925 9.52 -3.25 33.23
C GLU A 925 9.75 -2.86 31.75
#